data_269acc222b06189647b69cf9edfaedfd
#
_entry.id   269acc222b06189647b69cf9edfaedfd
#
_cell.length_a   1.000
_cell.length_b   1.000
_cell.length_c   1.000
_cell.angle_alpha   90.00
_cell.angle_beta   90.00
_cell.angle_gamma   90.00
#
_symmetry.space_group_name_H-M   'P 1'
#
loop_
_entity.id
_entity.type
_entity.pdbx_description
1 polymer ?
#
loop_
_entity_poly.entity_id
_entity_poly.type
_entity_poly.pdbx_seq_one_letter_code
_entity_poly.pdbx_strand_id
1 'polypeptide(L)'
;MNNNKQPKQGNFVKNILMWVILAIVVVVGFNFFFSSNQSSVDKISYSQLMTKLDGNKIENVTMQPSDSLITVTGEYKEPVKVKGTNNFPLLGNSSSEVKNFQAYIIPTDSVVKDIQNAAKSNDVKLSVVQASSSGMWVQILSYIIPMLLFVGIFWLMMGGMGARGGGGGGNPMSFGKSRAKQQDGKTSKVRFADVAGSEEEKQELVEVVDFLKNPKKYNDLGARIPAGVLLEGPPGTGKTLLAKAVAGEAGVPFYSISGSDFVEMFVGVGASRVRDLFENAKKTAPSIIFIDEIDAVGRQRGAGLGGGNDEREQTLNQLLVEMDGFQDDGNSVIVIAATNRSDVLDPALLRPGRFDRKVLVGAPDVKGREAVLKVHAKNKPLASDVDLHTVATQTPGYVGADLENVLNEAALVAARQNKKEINAADIDEGMDRAMAGPAKKDRIQSMREREIVAYHEAGHAIVGLVLENGSTVRKVTVVPRGRIGGYMLALPDEEIMQPTNFHLQDQLASLMGGRLGEEIVFGVATPGASNDIEKATHIARSMVTEYGMSKKLGMVSYEGDHQVFIGRDYGQTKTYSEATAVMIDDEVRRILGEAYDRAKEAIETHREQHKAIAEALLKYETLDAKQIMSLFKTGKMPDEAAAAEVPEPKTFEESLKDANANVDDFSNINIYNGDEKTDSKPEENKEKSEDETAE
;
A
#
# COMPACT_ATOMS: atom_id res chain seq x y z
N MET A 1 -29.86 19.21 -27.49
CA MET A 1 -30.76 18.06 -27.32
C MET A 1 -29.90 16.85 -26.95
N ASN A 2 -29.69 16.62 -25.68
CA ASN A 2 -28.89 15.50 -25.15
C ASN A 2 -29.80 14.69 -24.22
N ASN A 3 -30.31 13.55 -24.74
CA ASN A 3 -31.07 12.59 -23.96
C ASN A 3 -30.12 11.59 -23.30
N ASN A 4 -29.75 11.84 -22.07
CA ASN A 4 -29.10 10.86 -21.20
C ASN A 4 -30.17 9.96 -20.58
N LYS A 5 -30.41 8.78 -21.19
CA LYS A 5 -31.15 7.70 -20.54
C LYS A 5 -30.18 6.85 -19.72
N GLN A 6 -30.26 6.96 -18.39
CA GLN A 6 -29.63 6.03 -17.47
C GLN A 6 -30.20 4.60 -17.68
N PRO A 7 -29.37 3.55 -17.63
CA PRO A 7 -29.87 2.17 -17.76
C PRO A 7 -30.58 1.76 -16.47
N LYS A 8 -31.84 1.26 -16.63
CA LYS A 8 -32.67 0.72 -15.55
C LYS A 8 -32.03 -0.56 -14.95
N GLN A 9 -31.30 -0.45 -13.86
CA GLN A 9 -30.74 -1.57 -13.07
C GLN A 9 -31.83 -2.45 -12.40
N GLY A 10 -33.09 -2.07 -12.40
CA GLY A 10 -34.17 -2.76 -11.66
C GLY A 10 -34.60 -4.12 -12.19
N ASN A 11 -34.38 -4.44 -13.48
CA ASN A 11 -34.89 -5.68 -14.06
C ASN A 11 -33.94 -6.87 -13.95
N PHE A 12 -32.67 -6.66 -13.83
CA PHE A 12 -31.64 -7.73 -13.71
C PHE A 12 -31.74 -8.44 -12.36
N VAL A 13 -31.84 -7.68 -11.28
CA VAL A 13 -31.97 -8.21 -9.92
C VAL A 13 -33.31 -8.95 -9.74
N LYS A 14 -34.42 -8.43 -10.29
CA LYS A 14 -35.72 -9.10 -10.26
C LYS A 14 -35.74 -10.44 -11.01
N ASN A 15 -35.04 -10.53 -12.14
CA ASN A 15 -34.95 -11.78 -12.89
C ASN A 15 -34.09 -12.83 -12.15
N ILE A 16 -32.97 -12.44 -11.55
CA ILE A 16 -32.18 -13.34 -10.73
C ILE A 16 -32.96 -13.83 -9.51
N LEU A 17 -33.67 -12.94 -8.83
CA LEU A 17 -34.49 -13.29 -7.67
C LEU A 17 -35.61 -14.27 -8.06
N MET A 18 -36.27 -14.08 -9.21
CA MET A 18 -37.30 -14.98 -9.71
C MET A 18 -36.75 -16.38 -10.01
N TRP A 19 -35.56 -16.51 -10.61
CA TRP A 19 -34.92 -17.79 -10.90
C TRP A 19 -34.42 -18.50 -9.64
N VAL A 20 -33.94 -17.75 -8.66
CA VAL A 20 -33.55 -18.31 -7.34
C VAL A 20 -34.79 -18.85 -6.61
N ILE A 21 -35.90 -18.12 -6.63
CA ILE A 21 -37.17 -18.58 -6.05
C ILE A 21 -37.67 -19.83 -6.78
N LEU A 22 -37.59 -19.87 -8.10
CA LEU A 22 -38.02 -21.05 -8.89
C LEU A 22 -37.14 -22.27 -8.57
N ALA A 23 -35.85 -22.10 -8.45
CA ALA A 23 -34.92 -23.17 -8.06
C ALA A 23 -35.21 -23.69 -6.64
N ILE A 24 -35.49 -22.81 -5.69
CA ILE A 24 -35.88 -23.18 -4.34
C ILE A 24 -37.21 -23.95 -4.35
N VAL A 25 -38.21 -23.53 -5.11
CA VAL A 25 -39.49 -24.20 -5.24
C VAL A 25 -39.33 -25.58 -5.84
N VAL A 26 -38.47 -25.75 -6.86
CA VAL A 26 -38.18 -27.06 -7.47
C VAL A 26 -37.48 -27.99 -6.49
N VAL A 27 -36.47 -27.52 -5.75
CA VAL A 27 -35.75 -28.31 -4.74
C VAL A 27 -36.68 -28.69 -3.57
N VAL A 28 -37.50 -27.78 -3.10
CA VAL A 28 -38.46 -28.05 -2.02
C VAL A 28 -39.57 -28.99 -2.52
N GLY A 29 -40.06 -28.80 -3.73
CA GLY A 29 -41.06 -29.69 -4.33
C GLY A 29 -40.52 -31.10 -4.55
N PHE A 30 -39.30 -31.24 -5.02
CA PHE A 30 -38.63 -32.52 -5.20
C PHE A 30 -38.40 -33.23 -3.86
N ASN A 31 -37.90 -32.54 -2.84
CA ASN A 31 -37.76 -33.08 -1.50
C ASN A 31 -39.11 -33.50 -0.90
N PHE A 32 -40.18 -32.70 -1.13
CA PHE A 32 -41.52 -33.04 -0.62
C PHE A 32 -42.06 -34.28 -1.31
N PHE A 33 -41.89 -34.43 -2.62
CA PHE A 33 -42.40 -35.59 -3.39
C PHE A 33 -41.63 -36.88 -3.03
N PHE A 34 -40.32 -36.81 -2.85
CA PHE A 34 -39.51 -38.01 -2.48
C PHE A 34 -39.55 -38.31 -0.98
N SER A 35 -39.75 -37.32 -0.11
CA SER A 35 -39.86 -37.54 1.34
C SER A 35 -41.21 -38.10 1.77
N SER A 36 -42.24 -38.01 0.98
CA SER A 36 -43.59 -38.51 1.32
C SER A 36 -43.71 -40.03 1.26
N ASN A 37 -42.73 -40.76 0.74
CA ASN A 37 -42.75 -42.23 0.61
C ASN A 37 -41.90 -42.98 1.65
N GLN A 38 -41.29 -42.32 2.63
CA GLN A 38 -40.66 -43.01 3.74
C GLN A 38 -41.71 -43.24 4.88
N SER A 39 -42.17 -44.50 4.94
CA SER A 39 -42.93 -44.98 6.10
C SER A 39 -42.15 -44.67 7.38
N SER A 40 -42.80 -44.02 8.34
CA SER A 40 -42.19 -43.75 9.64
C SER A 40 -41.89 -45.11 10.34
N VAL A 41 -40.62 -45.32 10.68
CA VAL A 41 -40.15 -46.53 11.32
C VAL A 41 -39.60 -46.21 12.68
N ASP A 42 -40.01 -46.96 13.70
CA ASP A 42 -39.47 -46.83 15.06
C ASP A 42 -38.04 -47.41 15.13
N LYS A 43 -37.04 -46.54 15.38
CA LYS A 43 -35.64 -46.94 15.55
C LYS A 43 -35.37 -47.32 17.00
N ILE A 44 -35.18 -48.62 17.28
CA ILE A 44 -34.99 -49.16 18.61
C ILE A 44 -33.58 -49.76 18.82
N SER A 45 -33.10 -49.71 20.05
CA SER A 45 -31.83 -50.34 20.43
C SER A 45 -32.00 -51.86 20.60
N TYR A 46 -30.87 -52.60 20.56
CA TYR A 46 -30.85 -54.05 20.78
C TYR A 46 -31.55 -54.45 22.10
N SER A 47 -31.31 -53.80 23.21
CA SER A 47 -31.95 -54.08 24.49
C SER A 47 -33.46 -53.85 24.47
N GLN A 48 -33.92 -52.83 23.74
CA GLN A 48 -35.36 -52.58 23.54
C GLN A 48 -35.99 -53.63 22.63
N LEU A 49 -35.28 -54.09 21.61
CA LEU A 49 -35.73 -55.17 20.76
C LEU A 49 -35.96 -56.49 21.58
N MET A 50 -34.97 -56.86 22.40
CA MET A 50 -35.08 -58.05 23.23
C MET A 50 -36.25 -57.93 24.23
N THR A 51 -36.39 -56.79 24.94
CA THR A 51 -37.48 -56.54 25.84
C THR A 51 -38.86 -56.64 25.15
N LYS A 52 -38.97 -56.19 23.93
CA LYS A 52 -40.24 -56.26 23.15
C LYS A 52 -40.49 -57.65 22.58
N LEU A 53 -39.44 -58.39 22.23
CA LEU A 53 -39.53 -59.82 21.86
C LEU A 53 -40.01 -60.68 23.03
N ASP A 54 -39.39 -60.54 24.21
CA ASP A 54 -39.76 -61.29 25.41
C ASP A 54 -41.14 -60.93 25.89
N GLY A 55 -41.56 -59.68 25.68
CA GLY A 55 -42.89 -59.18 26.00
C GLY A 55 -44.00 -59.53 24.99
N ASN A 56 -43.70 -60.39 23.98
CA ASN A 56 -44.63 -60.83 22.91
C ASN A 56 -45.35 -59.69 22.16
N LYS A 57 -44.68 -58.55 21.99
CA LYS A 57 -45.23 -57.36 21.32
C LYS A 57 -44.89 -57.31 19.83
N ILE A 58 -44.10 -58.23 19.31
CA ILE A 58 -43.65 -58.26 17.93
C ILE A 58 -44.35 -59.36 17.17
N GLU A 59 -44.81 -59.11 15.94
CA GLU A 59 -45.50 -60.01 15.06
C GLU A 59 -44.53 -60.77 14.14
N ASN A 60 -43.61 -60.06 13.52
CA ASN A 60 -42.59 -60.63 12.66
C ASN A 60 -41.23 -59.93 12.81
N VAL A 61 -40.18 -60.65 12.51
CA VAL A 61 -38.79 -60.12 12.50
C VAL A 61 -38.10 -60.56 11.23
N THR A 62 -37.50 -59.64 10.49
CA THR A 62 -36.70 -59.91 9.33
C THR A 62 -35.27 -59.42 9.57
N MET A 63 -34.32 -60.34 9.43
CA MET A 63 -32.90 -60.02 9.59
C MET A 63 -32.24 -59.88 8.20
N GLN A 64 -31.55 -58.78 7.97
CA GLN A 64 -30.85 -58.48 6.74
C GLN A 64 -29.37 -58.23 7.05
N PRO A 65 -28.50 -59.20 6.75
CA PRO A 65 -27.06 -59.05 7.00
C PRO A 65 -26.47 -58.02 6.00
N SER A 66 -25.55 -57.19 6.50
CA SER A 66 -24.70 -56.30 5.74
C SER A 66 -23.26 -56.45 6.23
N ASP A 67 -22.25 -55.96 5.51
CA ASP A 67 -20.83 -56.23 5.76
C ASP A 67 -20.34 -55.92 7.19
N SER A 68 -20.98 -54.99 7.87
CA SER A 68 -20.56 -54.52 9.22
C SER A 68 -21.66 -54.61 10.27
N LEU A 69 -22.94 -54.68 9.92
CA LEU A 69 -24.08 -54.66 10.83
C LEU A 69 -25.21 -55.54 10.28
N ILE A 70 -26.02 -56.11 11.16
CA ILE A 70 -27.28 -56.77 10.78
C ILE A 70 -28.40 -55.77 11.03
N THR A 71 -29.15 -55.44 9.99
CA THR A 71 -30.37 -54.66 10.08
C THR A 71 -31.54 -55.58 10.42
N VAL A 72 -32.16 -55.38 11.56
CA VAL A 72 -33.36 -56.10 12.00
C VAL A 72 -34.58 -55.20 11.81
N THR A 73 -35.50 -55.61 10.96
CA THR A 73 -36.77 -54.93 10.74
C THR A 73 -37.91 -55.84 11.14
N GLY A 74 -39.05 -55.31 11.52
CA GLY A 74 -40.21 -56.09 11.85
C GLY A 74 -41.43 -55.21 12.14
N GLU A 75 -42.55 -55.92 12.47
CA GLU A 75 -43.82 -55.28 12.77
C GLU A 75 -44.27 -55.59 14.18
N TYR A 76 -44.86 -54.57 14.84
CA TYR A 76 -45.50 -54.72 16.13
C TYR A 76 -46.93 -55.27 15.98
N LYS A 77 -47.38 -56.05 16.92
CA LYS A 77 -48.77 -56.54 17.01
C LYS A 77 -49.77 -55.40 17.18
N GLU A 78 -49.40 -54.36 17.92
CA GLU A 78 -50.14 -53.15 18.13
C GLU A 78 -49.30 -51.93 17.77
N PRO A 79 -49.90 -50.85 17.14
CA PRO A 79 -49.16 -49.64 16.77
C PRO A 79 -48.60 -48.90 18.01
N VAL A 80 -47.38 -48.42 17.92
CA VAL A 80 -46.71 -47.69 19.01
C VAL A 80 -46.62 -46.21 18.63
N LYS A 81 -46.93 -45.32 19.58
CA LYS A 81 -46.79 -43.87 19.41
C LYS A 81 -45.32 -43.47 19.54
N VAL A 82 -44.76 -42.96 18.46
CA VAL A 82 -43.38 -42.47 18.40
C VAL A 82 -43.39 -40.95 18.20
N LYS A 83 -42.56 -40.21 18.97
CA LYS A 83 -42.34 -38.78 18.73
C LYS A 83 -41.56 -38.59 17.44
N GLY A 84 -42.18 -38.10 16.41
CA GLY A 84 -41.53 -37.79 15.15
C GLY A 84 -40.54 -36.63 15.32
N THR A 85 -39.27 -36.83 14.97
CA THR A 85 -38.28 -35.78 14.82
C THR A 85 -38.42 -35.17 13.39
N ASN A 86 -39.28 -34.17 13.27
CA ASN A 86 -39.32 -33.39 12.05
C ASN A 86 -38.16 -32.38 12.06
N ASN A 87 -37.28 -32.47 11.06
CA ASN A 87 -36.14 -31.57 10.88
C ASN A 87 -36.51 -30.13 10.40
N PHE A 88 -37.80 -29.75 10.47
CA PHE A 88 -38.24 -28.40 10.15
C PHE A 88 -38.92 -27.75 11.38
N PRO A 89 -38.38 -26.66 11.89
CA PRO A 89 -38.88 -25.99 13.10
C PRO A 89 -40.27 -25.34 12.96
N LEU A 90 -40.85 -25.27 11.77
CA LEU A 90 -42.09 -24.51 11.48
C LEU A 90 -43.36 -25.36 11.44
N LEU A 91 -43.26 -26.71 11.50
CA LEU A 91 -44.40 -27.60 11.54
C LEU A 91 -44.35 -28.42 12.81
N GLY A 92 -45.26 -28.18 13.72
CA GLY A 92 -45.29 -28.71 15.07
C GLY A 92 -45.14 -30.23 15.18
N ASN A 93 -44.67 -30.70 16.33
CA ASN A 93 -44.50 -32.12 16.70
C ASN A 93 -45.80 -32.91 16.54
N SER A 94 -45.89 -33.70 15.48
CA SER A 94 -46.95 -34.68 15.30
C SER A 94 -46.49 -36.05 15.81
N SER A 95 -47.17 -36.65 16.74
CA SER A 95 -46.98 -38.04 17.13
C SER A 95 -47.63 -38.92 16.05
N SER A 96 -46.85 -39.75 15.35
CA SER A 96 -47.39 -40.75 14.42
C SER A 96 -47.45 -42.12 15.07
N GLU A 97 -48.52 -42.88 14.84
CA GLU A 97 -48.60 -44.29 15.21
C GLU A 97 -47.88 -45.14 14.16
N VAL A 98 -46.88 -45.89 14.61
CA VAL A 98 -45.96 -46.63 13.74
C VAL A 98 -46.08 -48.12 14.04
N LYS A 99 -46.23 -48.92 12.98
CA LYS A 99 -46.31 -50.38 13.09
C LYS A 99 -44.98 -51.07 12.87
N ASN A 100 -44.05 -50.40 12.17
CA ASN A 100 -42.77 -50.96 11.76
C ASN A 100 -41.62 -50.47 12.64
N PHE A 101 -40.69 -51.35 12.98
CA PHE A 101 -39.49 -50.99 13.73
C PHE A 101 -38.22 -51.38 12.96
N GLN A 102 -37.11 -50.75 13.30
CA GLN A 102 -35.79 -51.02 12.80
C GLN A 102 -34.75 -50.98 13.90
N ALA A 103 -33.92 -51.99 14.00
CA ALA A 103 -32.79 -52.05 14.93
C ALA A 103 -31.52 -52.44 14.19
N TYR A 104 -30.37 -51.88 14.63
CA TYR A 104 -29.05 -52.24 14.10
C TYR A 104 -28.31 -53.02 15.18
N ILE A 105 -27.77 -54.19 14.79
CA ILE A 105 -27.04 -55.08 15.71
C ILE A 105 -25.69 -55.49 15.14
N ILE A 106 -24.72 -55.72 16.04
CA ILE A 106 -23.41 -56.22 15.63
C ILE A 106 -23.50 -57.72 15.34
N PRO A 107 -22.93 -58.23 14.24
CA PRO A 107 -23.01 -59.62 13.84
C PRO A 107 -22.12 -60.52 14.72
N THR A 108 -22.60 -60.83 15.95
CA THR A 108 -21.97 -61.81 16.83
C THR A 108 -22.89 -63.04 16.99
N ASP A 109 -22.31 -64.24 16.99
CA ASP A 109 -23.06 -65.52 17.04
C ASP A 109 -23.97 -65.58 18.30
N SER A 110 -23.57 -65.02 19.41
CA SER A 110 -24.39 -64.92 20.64
C SER A 110 -25.65 -64.09 20.41
N VAL A 111 -25.54 -62.90 19.85
CA VAL A 111 -26.65 -61.96 19.65
C VAL A 111 -27.66 -62.52 18.62
N VAL A 112 -27.19 -63.19 17.57
CA VAL A 112 -28.06 -63.84 16.60
C VAL A 112 -28.84 -65.01 17.25
N LYS A 113 -28.15 -65.82 18.08
CA LYS A 113 -28.81 -66.91 18.81
C LYS A 113 -29.82 -66.41 19.84
N ASP A 114 -29.53 -65.36 20.54
CA ASP A 114 -30.47 -64.78 21.51
C ASP A 114 -31.75 -64.28 20.83
N ILE A 115 -31.67 -63.64 19.68
CA ILE A 115 -32.85 -63.21 18.90
C ILE A 115 -33.60 -64.42 18.35
N GLN A 116 -32.89 -65.45 17.87
CA GLN A 116 -33.54 -66.71 17.39
C GLN A 116 -34.28 -67.44 18.51
N ASN A 117 -33.67 -67.53 19.68
CA ASN A 117 -34.29 -68.17 20.87
C ASN A 117 -35.49 -67.39 21.35
N ALA A 118 -35.39 -66.07 21.48
CA ALA A 118 -36.49 -65.23 21.92
C ALA A 118 -37.66 -65.23 20.89
N ALA A 119 -37.37 -65.22 19.59
CA ALA A 119 -38.39 -65.30 18.55
C ALA A 119 -39.09 -66.67 18.59
N LYS A 120 -38.32 -67.78 18.77
CA LYS A 120 -38.88 -69.12 18.88
C LYS A 120 -39.73 -69.35 20.13
N SER A 121 -39.32 -68.79 21.28
CA SER A 121 -40.05 -68.91 22.53
C SER A 121 -41.39 -68.17 22.52
N ASN A 122 -41.57 -67.13 21.70
CA ASN A 122 -42.75 -66.28 21.65
C ASN A 122 -43.54 -66.38 20.34
N ASP A 123 -43.31 -67.45 19.55
CA ASP A 123 -43.97 -67.73 18.26
C ASP A 123 -43.95 -66.57 17.23
N VAL A 124 -42.80 -65.85 17.18
CA VAL A 124 -42.59 -64.74 16.28
C VAL A 124 -41.97 -65.28 14.98
N LYS A 125 -42.55 -64.93 13.81
CA LYS A 125 -42.02 -65.34 12.48
C LYS A 125 -40.69 -64.67 12.23
N LEU A 126 -39.61 -65.46 12.16
CA LEU A 126 -38.27 -64.99 11.82
C LEU A 126 -37.94 -65.34 10.34
N SER A 127 -37.58 -64.33 9.58
CA SER A 127 -37.09 -64.46 8.20
C SER A 127 -35.72 -63.83 8.05
N VAL A 128 -34.89 -64.41 7.17
CA VAL A 128 -33.60 -63.85 6.82
C VAL A 128 -33.61 -63.59 5.31
N VAL A 129 -33.35 -62.36 4.94
CA VAL A 129 -33.37 -61.88 3.55
C VAL A 129 -32.02 -61.33 3.18
N GLN A 130 -31.50 -61.76 2.02
CA GLN A 130 -30.23 -61.23 1.49
C GLN A 130 -30.38 -59.78 1.04
N ALA A 131 -29.35 -58.93 1.24
CA ALA A 131 -29.38 -57.55 0.77
C ALA A 131 -29.52 -57.53 -0.77
N SER A 132 -30.60 -56.94 -1.27
CA SER A 132 -30.82 -56.80 -2.70
C SER A 132 -30.04 -55.57 -3.20
N SER A 133 -29.18 -55.78 -4.23
CA SER A 133 -28.40 -54.70 -4.88
C SER A 133 -29.22 -53.77 -5.78
N SER A 134 -30.52 -53.94 -5.82
CA SER A 134 -31.42 -53.15 -6.69
C SER A 134 -31.60 -51.67 -6.25
N GLY A 135 -31.20 -51.32 -5.04
CA GLY A 135 -31.29 -49.94 -4.55
C GLY A 135 -30.21 -49.00 -5.11
N MET A 136 -29.08 -49.52 -5.60
CA MET A 136 -27.96 -48.70 -6.04
C MET A 136 -28.29 -47.87 -7.29
N TRP A 137 -29.02 -48.46 -8.24
CA TRP A 137 -29.42 -47.73 -9.47
C TRP A 137 -30.46 -46.64 -9.20
N VAL A 138 -31.35 -46.84 -8.24
CA VAL A 138 -32.32 -45.81 -7.82
C VAL A 138 -31.63 -44.65 -7.11
N GLN A 139 -30.63 -44.97 -6.28
CA GLN A 139 -29.80 -43.93 -5.65
C GLN A 139 -28.97 -43.16 -6.67
N ILE A 140 -28.31 -43.81 -7.61
CA ILE A 140 -27.54 -43.16 -8.68
C ILE A 140 -28.47 -42.30 -9.56
N LEU A 141 -29.66 -42.77 -9.90
CA LEU A 141 -30.62 -42.01 -10.70
C LEU A 141 -31.14 -40.78 -9.98
N SER A 142 -31.29 -40.83 -8.65
CA SER A 142 -31.73 -39.69 -7.82
C SER A 142 -30.71 -38.55 -7.75
N TYR A 143 -29.42 -38.81 -8.01
CA TYR A 143 -28.38 -37.79 -8.12
C TYR A 143 -28.18 -37.33 -9.57
N ILE A 144 -28.29 -38.20 -10.55
CA ILE A 144 -28.06 -37.86 -11.97
C ILE A 144 -29.18 -37.02 -12.54
N ILE A 145 -30.45 -37.28 -12.20
CA ILE A 145 -31.59 -36.49 -12.74
C ILE A 145 -31.53 -35.00 -12.34
N PRO A 146 -31.34 -34.63 -11.07
CA PRO A 146 -31.16 -33.23 -10.67
C PRO A 146 -29.94 -32.57 -11.31
N MET A 147 -28.83 -33.30 -11.46
CA MET A 147 -27.61 -32.82 -12.11
C MET A 147 -27.82 -32.52 -13.59
N LEU A 148 -28.48 -33.40 -14.33
CA LEU A 148 -28.83 -33.17 -15.75
C LEU A 148 -29.80 -32.03 -15.92
N LEU A 149 -30.76 -31.89 -15.00
CA LEU A 149 -31.70 -30.79 -14.99
C LEU A 149 -30.99 -29.46 -14.71
N PHE A 150 -30.05 -29.46 -13.79
CA PHE A 150 -29.22 -28.28 -13.50
C PHE A 150 -28.33 -27.89 -14.70
N VAL A 151 -27.69 -28.87 -15.35
CA VAL A 151 -26.89 -28.64 -16.56
C VAL A 151 -27.78 -28.17 -17.72
N GLY A 152 -28.99 -28.70 -17.88
CA GLY A 152 -29.96 -28.27 -18.89
C GLY A 152 -30.41 -26.84 -18.65
N ILE A 153 -30.77 -26.47 -17.43
CA ILE A 153 -31.15 -25.09 -17.05
C ILE A 153 -29.98 -24.15 -17.24
N PHE A 154 -28.75 -24.54 -16.84
CA PHE A 154 -27.52 -23.79 -17.05
C PHE A 154 -27.23 -23.54 -18.54
N TRP A 155 -27.42 -24.57 -19.38
CA TRP A 155 -27.26 -24.47 -20.84
C TRP A 155 -28.33 -23.58 -21.49
N LEU A 156 -29.58 -23.64 -21.02
CA LEU A 156 -30.69 -22.79 -21.46
C LEU A 156 -30.48 -21.33 -21.02
N MET A 157 -29.93 -21.12 -19.85
CA MET A 157 -29.56 -19.79 -19.32
C MET A 157 -28.37 -19.20 -20.09
N MET A 158 -27.35 -20.01 -20.45
CA MET A 158 -26.22 -19.59 -21.27
C MET A 158 -26.58 -19.39 -22.73
N GLY A 159 -27.50 -20.22 -23.29
CA GLY A 159 -27.97 -20.08 -24.65
C GLY A 159 -28.90 -18.88 -24.85
N GLY A 160 -29.69 -18.51 -23.84
CA GLY A 160 -30.56 -17.32 -23.84
C GLY A 160 -29.79 -16.00 -23.73
N MET A 161 -28.56 -15.98 -23.19
CA MET A 161 -27.70 -14.81 -23.09
C MET A 161 -26.95 -14.50 -24.40
N GLY A 162 -26.79 -15.47 -25.31
CA GLY A 162 -26.10 -15.31 -26.58
C GLY A 162 -26.88 -14.65 -27.71
N ALA A 163 -28.22 -14.57 -27.62
CA ALA A 163 -29.08 -14.16 -28.76
C ALA A 163 -29.71 -12.78 -28.65
N ARG A 164 -29.52 -12.05 -27.54
CA ARG A 164 -30.12 -10.71 -27.35
C ARG A 164 -29.24 -9.73 -26.62
N GLY A 165 -28.26 -9.13 -27.28
CA GLY A 165 -27.52 -8.03 -26.70
C GLY A 165 -26.24 -7.70 -27.46
N GLY A 166 -26.36 -7.08 -28.59
CA GLY A 166 -25.25 -6.30 -29.15
C GLY A 166 -24.90 -5.17 -28.18
N GLY A 167 -23.66 -5.18 -27.64
CA GLY A 167 -23.10 -4.07 -26.90
C GLY A 167 -22.59 -4.42 -25.49
N GLY A 168 -21.31 -4.84 -25.36
CA GLY A 168 -20.59 -4.79 -24.09
C GLY A 168 -20.38 -6.11 -23.36
N GLY A 169 -20.22 -7.23 -24.06
CA GLY A 169 -19.77 -8.48 -23.45
C GLY A 169 -18.25 -8.59 -23.49
N GLY A 170 -17.58 -8.39 -22.37
CA GLY A 170 -16.18 -8.76 -22.25
C GLY A 170 -16.00 -10.26 -22.53
N ASN A 171 -15.32 -10.60 -23.60
CA ASN A 171 -14.97 -11.97 -23.95
C ASN A 171 -14.25 -12.64 -22.79
N PRO A 172 -14.64 -13.85 -22.33
CA PRO A 172 -13.88 -14.58 -21.31
C PRO A 172 -12.42 -14.84 -21.71
N MET A 173 -12.07 -14.74 -23.00
CA MET A 173 -10.69 -14.82 -23.52
C MET A 173 -9.87 -13.52 -23.38
N SER A 174 -10.43 -12.45 -22.78
CA SER A 174 -9.68 -11.18 -22.67
C SER A 174 -8.82 -11.07 -21.41
N PHE A 175 -8.78 -12.06 -20.55
CA PHE A 175 -7.95 -12.06 -19.34
C PHE A 175 -6.45 -11.96 -19.60
N GLY A 176 -5.97 -12.42 -20.76
CA GLY A 176 -4.56 -12.36 -21.16
C GLY A 176 -4.16 -11.11 -21.95
N LYS A 177 -5.09 -10.17 -22.23
CA LYS A 177 -4.74 -8.97 -22.96
C LYS A 177 -4.06 -7.94 -22.07
N SER A 178 -3.01 -7.32 -22.59
CA SER A 178 -2.31 -6.24 -21.92
C SER A 178 -3.26 -5.07 -21.60
N ARG A 179 -3.14 -4.53 -20.38
CA ARG A 179 -3.81 -3.28 -19.95
C ARG A 179 -2.96 -2.04 -20.27
N ALA A 180 -1.84 -2.21 -20.97
CA ALA A 180 -0.96 -1.11 -21.30
C ALA A 180 -1.73 0.01 -22.01
N LYS A 181 -1.58 1.23 -21.51
CA LYS A 181 -2.12 2.42 -22.15
C LYS A 181 -1.19 2.81 -23.28
N GLN A 182 -1.65 2.64 -24.50
CA GLN A 182 -0.96 3.21 -25.65
C GLN A 182 -1.10 4.73 -25.60
N GLN A 183 0.01 5.42 -25.52
CA GLN A 183 0.08 6.86 -25.66
C GLN A 183 0.93 7.15 -26.91
N ASP A 184 0.31 7.69 -27.95
CA ASP A 184 1.03 8.08 -29.15
C ASP A 184 2.09 9.13 -28.81
N GLY A 185 3.36 8.90 -29.19
CA GLY A 185 4.43 9.86 -28.96
C GLY A 185 4.16 11.24 -29.57
N LYS A 186 3.34 11.30 -30.64
CA LYS A 186 2.86 12.54 -31.23
C LYS A 186 1.88 13.30 -30.34
N THR A 187 1.16 12.60 -29.46
CA THR A 187 0.22 13.19 -28.51
C THR A 187 0.86 13.48 -27.15
N SER A 188 2.06 12.93 -26.87
CA SER A 188 2.82 13.25 -25.68
C SER A 188 3.27 14.71 -25.75
N LYS A 189 2.73 15.53 -24.86
CA LYS A 189 3.13 16.94 -24.71
C LYS A 189 4.46 17.09 -23.97
N VAL A 190 4.93 16.04 -23.31
CA VAL A 190 6.14 16.07 -22.48
C VAL A 190 7.37 15.99 -23.37
N ARG A 191 8.31 16.92 -23.20
CA ARG A 191 9.58 17.03 -23.89
C ARG A 191 10.72 17.12 -22.88
N PHE A 192 11.97 16.99 -23.33
CA PHE A 192 13.14 17.22 -22.47
C PHE A 192 13.17 18.62 -21.86
N ALA A 193 12.58 19.62 -22.52
CA ALA A 193 12.43 20.96 -21.97
C ALA A 193 11.49 21.06 -20.76
N ASP A 194 10.62 20.08 -20.57
CA ASP A 194 9.71 20.00 -19.41
C ASP A 194 10.33 19.23 -18.24
N VAL A 195 11.46 18.56 -18.45
CA VAL A 195 12.23 17.87 -17.42
C VAL A 195 13.37 18.78 -16.99
N ALA A 196 13.41 19.15 -15.74
CA ALA A 196 14.44 20.01 -15.18
C ALA A 196 15.32 19.23 -14.19
N GLY A 197 16.58 19.65 -14.06
CA GLY A 197 17.48 19.14 -13.03
C GLY A 197 18.05 17.75 -13.26
N SER A 198 18.06 17.27 -14.49
CA SER A 198 18.60 15.95 -14.88
C SER A 198 19.31 16.08 -16.23
N GLU A 199 20.26 17.00 -16.33
CA GLU A 199 20.90 17.28 -17.62
C GLU A 199 21.81 16.15 -18.10
N GLU A 200 22.51 15.50 -17.19
CA GLU A 200 23.40 14.36 -17.48
C GLU A 200 22.59 13.15 -17.92
N GLU A 201 21.51 12.83 -17.20
CA GLU A 201 20.61 11.74 -17.54
C GLU A 201 19.91 11.98 -18.89
N LYS A 202 19.57 13.25 -19.20
CA LYS A 202 19.05 13.61 -20.52
C LYS A 202 20.07 13.36 -21.63
N GLN A 203 21.34 13.71 -21.42
CA GLN A 203 22.39 13.49 -22.41
C GLN A 203 22.54 12.01 -22.73
N GLU A 204 22.55 11.14 -21.73
CA GLU A 204 22.56 9.70 -21.92
C GLU A 204 21.35 9.20 -22.73
N LEU A 205 20.19 9.81 -22.53
CA LEU A 205 18.96 9.42 -23.22
C LEU A 205 18.80 10.08 -24.61
N VAL A 206 19.51 11.16 -24.90
CA VAL A 206 19.54 11.77 -26.26
C VAL A 206 20.05 10.79 -27.30
N GLU A 207 21.00 9.92 -26.96
CA GLU A 207 21.48 8.89 -27.88
C GLU A 207 20.36 7.89 -28.23
N VAL A 208 19.52 7.53 -27.24
CA VAL A 208 18.37 6.66 -27.44
C VAL A 208 17.33 7.32 -28.35
N VAL A 209 17.12 8.62 -28.18
CA VAL A 209 16.22 9.42 -29.03
C VAL A 209 16.76 9.53 -30.47
N ASP A 210 18.05 9.84 -30.63
CA ASP A 210 18.68 9.93 -31.98
C ASP A 210 18.60 8.59 -32.71
N PHE A 211 18.85 7.49 -31.98
CA PHE A 211 18.70 6.15 -32.52
C PHE A 211 17.26 5.88 -33.02
N LEU A 212 16.23 6.16 -32.19
CA LEU A 212 14.83 5.95 -32.57
C LEU A 212 14.43 6.81 -33.80
N LYS A 213 15.03 8.00 -33.95
CA LYS A 213 14.81 8.88 -35.09
C LYS A 213 15.57 8.41 -36.35
N ASN A 214 16.80 7.92 -36.18
CA ASN A 214 17.74 7.63 -37.27
C ASN A 214 18.42 6.25 -37.10
N PRO A 215 17.69 5.13 -37.10
CA PRO A 215 18.26 3.82 -36.81
C PRO A 215 19.31 3.37 -37.83
N LYS A 216 19.17 3.78 -39.09
CA LYS A 216 20.13 3.44 -40.18
C LYS A 216 21.55 3.92 -39.90
N LYS A 217 21.72 5.14 -39.35
CA LYS A 217 23.02 5.74 -39.02
C LYS A 217 23.87 4.85 -38.12
N TYR A 218 23.23 4.18 -37.17
CA TYR A 218 23.88 3.29 -36.20
C TYR A 218 24.13 1.90 -36.77
N ASN A 219 23.14 1.36 -37.51
CA ASN A 219 23.25 0.06 -38.15
C ASN A 219 24.37 0.01 -39.21
N ASP A 220 24.53 1.08 -40.00
CA ASP A 220 25.58 1.21 -41.04
C ASP A 220 27.00 1.19 -40.44
N LEU A 221 27.15 1.61 -39.17
CA LEU A 221 28.40 1.57 -38.44
C LEU A 221 28.59 0.26 -37.64
N GLY A 222 27.63 -0.66 -37.67
CA GLY A 222 27.65 -1.89 -36.90
C GLY A 222 27.49 -1.70 -35.41
N ALA A 223 26.98 -0.53 -34.97
CA ALA A 223 26.71 -0.27 -33.57
C ALA A 223 25.52 -1.09 -33.10
N ARG A 224 25.69 -1.77 -31.96
CA ARG A 224 24.59 -2.47 -31.30
C ARG A 224 23.76 -1.47 -30.49
N ILE A 225 22.46 -1.50 -30.72
CA ILE A 225 21.48 -0.68 -30.04
C ILE A 225 21.24 -1.26 -28.64
N PRO A 226 21.11 -0.45 -27.60
CA PRO A 226 20.64 -0.94 -26.31
C PRO A 226 19.21 -1.49 -26.45
N ALA A 227 19.02 -2.74 -26.12
CA ALA A 227 17.68 -3.37 -26.09
C ALA A 227 16.82 -2.75 -25.01
N GLY A 228 17.44 -2.31 -23.91
CA GLY A 228 16.74 -1.68 -22.80
C GLY A 228 17.58 -0.70 -22.01
N VAL A 229 16.88 0.23 -21.36
CA VAL A 229 17.43 1.23 -20.43
C VAL A 229 16.73 1.07 -19.09
N LEU A 230 17.50 0.91 -18.02
CA LEU A 230 17.00 0.88 -16.65
C LEU A 230 17.20 2.26 -16.01
N LEU A 231 16.12 2.91 -15.61
CA LEU A 231 16.13 4.12 -14.79
C LEU A 231 16.06 3.71 -13.32
N GLU A 232 17.14 3.93 -12.59
CA GLU A 232 17.20 3.60 -11.16
C GLU A 232 17.33 4.87 -10.31
N GLY A 233 16.84 4.86 -9.08
CA GLY A 233 16.97 5.99 -8.14
C GLY A 233 15.81 6.12 -7.17
N PRO A 234 15.88 7.07 -6.24
CA PRO A 234 14.85 7.29 -5.22
C PRO A 234 13.48 7.59 -5.82
N PRO A 235 12.38 7.31 -5.09
CA PRO A 235 11.05 7.69 -5.53
C PRO A 235 10.93 9.23 -5.67
N GLY A 236 10.10 9.69 -6.62
CA GLY A 236 9.87 11.13 -6.81
C GLY A 236 10.91 11.89 -7.63
N THR A 237 11.98 11.24 -8.11
CA THR A 237 13.04 11.87 -8.94
C THR A 237 12.61 12.15 -10.38
N GLY A 238 11.45 11.71 -10.83
CA GLY A 238 10.94 12.00 -12.16
C GLY A 238 11.24 10.92 -13.22
N LYS A 239 11.62 9.69 -12.85
CA LYS A 239 11.91 8.57 -13.78
C LYS A 239 10.82 8.35 -14.82
N THR A 240 9.59 8.29 -14.40
CA THR A 240 8.41 8.13 -15.29
C THR A 240 8.23 9.34 -16.21
N LEU A 241 8.51 10.56 -15.72
CA LEU A 241 8.45 11.79 -16.52
C LEU A 241 9.54 11.80 -17.60
N LEU A 242 10.75 11.39 -17.23
CA LEU A 242 11.90 11.29 -18.14
C LEU A 242 11.63 10.28 -19.27
N ALA A 243 11.08 9.09 -18.96
CA ALA A 243 10.69 8.12 -19.96
C ALA A 243 9.63 8.66 -20.95
N LYS A 244 8.64 9.40 -20.44
CA LYS A 244 7.63 10.09 -21.27
C LYS A 244 8.27 11.18 -22.15
N ALA A 245 9.27 11.88 -21.65
CA ALA A 245 9.99 12.90 -22.39
C ALA A 245 10.81 12.30 -23.54
N VAL A 246 11.46 11.14 -23.33
CA VAL A 246 12.15 10.37 -24.38
C VAL A 246 11.20 10.03 -25.51
N ALA A 247 10.03 9.46 -25.19
CA ALA A 247 9.04 9.10 -26.20
C ALA A 247 8.48 10.33 -26.94
N GLY A 248 8.20 11.40 -26.19
CA GLY A 248 7.76 12.67 -26.76
C GLY A 248 8.81 13.28 -27.69
N GLU A 249 10.08 13.27 -27.29
CA GLU A 249 11.18 13.80 -28.08
C GLU A 249 11.46 12.96 -29.34
N ALA A 250 11.40 11.62 -29.20
CA ALA A 250 11.55 10.71 -30.34
C ALA A 250 10.35 10.73 -31.29
N GLY A 251 9.16 11.10 -30.82
CA GLY A 251 7.92 11.12 -31.62
C GLY A 251 7.40 9.72 -31.94
N VAL A 252 7.70 8.72 -31.12
CA VAL A 252 7.32 7.31 -31.32
C VAL A 252 6.18 6.90 -30.38
N PRO A 253 5.44 5.82 -30.72
CA PRO A 253 4.44 5.23 -29.82
C PRO A 253 5.02 4.83 -28.48
N PHE A 254 4.27 5.09 -27.41
CA PHE A 254 4.66 4.85 -26.03
C PHE A 254 3.64 3.94 -25.34
N TYR A 255 4.08 2.75 -24.91
CA TYR A 255 3.29 1.77 -24.19
C TYR A 255 3.71 1.76 -22.73
N SER A 256 2.86 2.24 -21.84
CA SER A 256 3.15 2.33 -20.40
C SER A 256 2.35 1.31 -19.61
N ILE A 257 3.04 0.56 -18.76
CA ILE A 257 2.47 -0.43 -17.86
C ILE A 257 3.23 -0.41 -16.53
N SER A 258 2.56 -0.76 -15.42
CA SER A 258 3.23 -1.02 -14.15
C SER A 258 3.66 -2.49 -14.06
N GLY A 259 4.82 -2.76 -13.46
CA GLY A 259 5.25 -4.13 -13.16
C GLY A 259 4.23 -4.91 -12.34
N SER A 260 3.50 -4.23 -11.46
CA SER A 260 2.41 -4.83 -10.68
C SER A 260 1.23 -5.33 -11.53
N ASP A 261 1.00 -4.75 -12.72
CA ASP A 261 -0.06 -5.18 -13.64
C ASP A 261 0.18 -6.56 -14.26
N PHE A 262 1.42 -7.04 -14.19
CA PHE A 262 1.78 -8.39 -14.65
C PHE A 262 1.58 -9.46 -13.58
N VAL A 263 1.48 -9.08 -12.30
CA VAL A 263 1.32 -10.03 -11.20
C VAL A 263 -0.16 -10.37 -11.04
N GLU A 264 -0.49 -11.62 -11.29
CA GLU A 264 -1.87 -12.13 -11.19
C GLU A 264 -1.91 -13.45 -10.38
N MET A 265 -3.10 -13.84 -9.93
CA MET A 265 -3.27 -15.07 -9.16
C MET A 265 -3.24 -16.33 -10.03
N PHE A 266 -3.47 -16.19 -11.33
CA PHE A 266 -3.54 -17.31 -12.26
C PHE A 266 -2.26 -17.46 -13.05
N VAL A 267 -1.64 -18.63 -12.97
CA VAL A 267 -0.39 -18.95 -13.65
C VAL A 267 -0.53 -18.78 -15.16
N GLY A 268 0.43 -18.07 -15.78
CA GLY A 268 0.51 -17.83 -17.21
C GLY A 268 -0.23 -16.60 -17.74
N VAL A 269 -1.04 -15.93 -16.93
CA VAL A 269 -1.76 -14.70 -17.35
C VAL A 269 -0.78 -13.55 -17.52
N GLY A 270 0.15 -13.35 -16.58
CA GLY A 270 1.20 -12.32 -16.68
C GLY A 270 2.09 -12.53 -17.90
N ALA A 271 2.54 -13.76 -18.16
CA ALA A 271 3.32 -14.11 -19.34
C ALA A 271 2.54 -13.84 -20.66
N SER A 272 1.23 -14.06 -20.67
CA SER A 272 0.38 -13.74 -21.82
C SER A 272 0.28 -12.22 -22.05
N ARG A 273 0.18 -11.42 -20.98
CA ARG A 273 0.17 -9.95 -21.08
C ARG A 273 1.50 -9.40 -21.59
N VAL A 274 2.62 -9.98 -21.15
CA VAL A 274 3.94 -9.62 -21.66
C VAL A 274 3.98 -9.83 -23.16
N ARG A 275 3.60 -11.02 -23.65
CA ARG A 275 3.57 -11.32 -25.10
C ARG A 275 2.68 -10.35 -25.88
N ASP A 276 1.47 -10.09 -25.42
CA ASP A 276 0.53 -9.18 -26.08
C ASP A 276 1.09 -7.73 -26.13
N LEU A 277 1.73 -7.25 -25.05
CA LEU A 277 2.37 -5.96 -25.01
C LEU A 277 3.48 -5.82 -26.04
N PHE A 278 4.41 -6.81 -26.09
CA PHE A 278 5.54 -6.81 -27.00
C PHE A 278 5.10 -6.99 -28.47
N GLU A 279 4.09 -7.83 -28.72
CA GLU A 279 3.51 -7.98 -30.05
C GLU A 279 2.89 -6.65 -30.57
N ASN A 280 2.17 -5.93 -29.69
CA ASN A 280 1.59 -4.65 -30.05
C ASN A 280 2.67 -3.58 -30.30
N ALA A 281 3.73 -3.55 -29.50
CA ALA A 281 4.86 -2.65 -29.70
C ALA A 281 5.61 -2.95 -31.00
N LYS A 282 5.84 -4.23 -31.33
CA LYS A 282 6.47 -4.65 -32.59
C LYS A 282 5.65 -4.22 -33.81
N LYS A 283 4.32 -4.28 -33.75
CA LYS A 283 3.43 -3.84 -34.85
C LYS A 283 3.52 -2.34 -35.15
N THR A 284 3.92 -1.54 -34.15
CA THR A 284 4.01 -0.07 -34.26
C THR A 284 5.44 0.45 -34.20
N ALA A 285 6.42 -0.41 -34.44
CA ALA A 285 7.84 -0.04 -34.42
C ALA A 285 8.16 1.07 -35.45
N PRO A 286 9.04 2.05 -35.11
CA PRO A 286 9.77 2.15 -33.85
C PRO A 286 8.89 2.59 -32.70
N SER A 287 9.05 1.97 -31.53
CA SER A 287 8.21 2.22 -30.35
C SER A 287 8.99 2.06 -29.04
N ILE A 288 8.44 2.60 -27.96
CA ILE A 288 8.98 2.45 -26.60
C ILE A 288 7.98 1.70 -25.73
N ILE A 289 8.47 0.67 -25.03
CA ILE A 289 7.76 0.02 -23.91
C ILE A 289 8.33 0.60 -22.62
N PHE A 290 7.47 1.15 -21.77
CA PHE A 290 7.84 1.62 -20.45
C PHE A 290 7.22 0.74 -19.38
N ILE A 291 8.07 0.18 -18.51
CA ILE A 291 7.66 -0.66 -17.38
C ILE A 291 8.04 0.07 -16.09
N ASP A 292 7.05 0.61 -15.40
CA ASP A 292 7.27 1.24 -14.09
C ASP A 292 7.28 0.16 -13.01
N GLU A 293 8.03 0.39 -11.91
CA GLU A 293 8.14 -0.55 -10.79
C GLU A 293 8.51 -1.98 -11.25
N ILE A 294 9.54 -2.10 -12.09
CA ILE A 294 9.96 -3.39 -12.66
C ILE A 294 10.34 -4.40 -11.57
N ASP A 295 10.73 -3.95 -10.38
CA ASP A 295 11.04 -4.77 -9.21
C ASP A 295 9.83 -5.59 -8.72
N ALA A 296 8.60 -5.22 -9.06
CA ALA A 296 7.42 -6.03 -8.77
C ALA A 296 7.48 -7.41 -9.47
N VAL A 297 8.06 -7.49 -10.67
CA VAL A 297 8.19 -8.71 -11.48
C VAL A 297 9.63 -9.22 -11.52
N GLY A 298 10.59 -8.28 -11.58
CA GLY A 298 12.01 -8.55 -11.82
C GLY A 298 12.82 -8.94 -10.60
N ARG A 299 12.19 -9.23 -9.46
CA ARG A 299 12.90 -9.56 -8.24
C ARG A 299 13.62 -10.89 -8.31
N GLN A 300 14.82 -10.98 -7.65
CA GLN A 300 15.60 -12.21 -7.54
C GLN A 300 14.79 -13.40 -7.00
N ARG A 301 15.12 -14.59 -7.48
CA ARG A 301 14.50 -15.84 -7.08
C ARG A 301 14.82 -16.13 -5.62
N GLY A 302 13.82 -16.16 -4.75
CA GLY A 302 13.95 -16.55 -3.35
C GLY A 302 13.53 -18.00 -3.15
N ALA A 303 14.22 -18.72 -2.28
CA ALA A 303 13.80 -20.03 -1.80
C ALA A 303 12.59 -19.93 -0.85
N GLY A 304 11.49 -19.33 -1.31
CA GLY A 304 10.26 -19.17 -0.53
C GLY A 304 9.31 -20.33 -0.75
N LEU A 305 8.93 -21.00 0.33
CA LEU A 305 7.85 -22.01 0.39
C LEU A 305 6.47 -21.36 0.22
N GLY A 306 6.10 -20.96 -1.02
CA GLY A 306 4.77 -20.39 -1.26
C GLY A 306 4.45 -20.25 -2.74
N GLY A 307 3.32 -20.82 -3.19
CA GLY A 307 2.86 -20.94 -4.58
C GLY A 307 2.58 -19.63 -5.36
N GLY A 308 2.94 -18.44 -4.83
CA GLY A 308 2.84 -17.15 -5.52
C GLY A 308 4.09 -16.76 -6.32
N ASN A 309 5.18 -17.51 -6.21
CA ASN A 309 6.44 -17.22 -6.88
C ASN A 309 6.48 -17.76 -8.32
N ASP A 310 5.77 -18.86 -8.60
CA ASP A 310 5.81 -19.54 -9.91
C ASP A 310 5.25 -18.67 -11.05
N GLU A 311 4.19 -17.92 -10.79
CA GLU A 311 3.59 -17.01 -11.77
C GLU A 311 4.54 -15.85 -12.11
N ARG A 312 5.13 -15.22 -11.07
CA ARG A 312 6.11 -14.15 -11.25
C ARG A 312 7.34 -14.62 -12.04
N GLU A 313 7.87 -15.80 -11.72
CA GLU A 313 9.01 -16.37 -12.44
C GLU A 313 8.69 -16.68 -13.90
N GLN A 314 7.50 -17.20 -14.20
CA GLN A 314 7.05 -17.39 -15.58
C GLN A 314 6.95 -16.06 -16.33
N THR A 315 6.42 -15.04 -15.68
CA THR A 315 6.29 -13.72 -16.26
C THR A 315 7.65 -13.07 -16.52
N LEU A 316 8.58 -13.17 -15.54
CA LEU A 316 9.96 -12.72 -15.72
C LEU A 316 10.66 -13.46 -16.87
N ASN A 317 10.56 -14.79 -16.91
CA ASN A 317 11.16 -15.57 -17.98
C ASN A 317 10.59 -15.18 -19.35
N GLN A 318 9.28 -14.92 -19.44
CA GLN A 318 8.67 -14.45 -20.69
C GLN A 318 9.19 -13.06 -21.08
N LEU A 319 9.36 -12.14 -20.10
CA LEU A 319 9.94 -10.81 -20.35
C LEU A 319 11.36 -10.95 -20.91
N LEU A 320 12.20 -11.80 -20.32
CA LEU A 320 13.55 -12.04 -20.79
C LEU A 320 13.58 -12.60 -22.21
N VAL A 321 12.69 -13.55 -22.54
CA VAL A 321 12.57 -14.13 -23.89
C VAL A 321 12.15 -13.07 -24.92
N GLU A 322 11.18 -12.21 -24.59
CA GLU A 322 10.72 -11.15 -25.49
C GLU A 322 11.81 -10.09 -25.73
N MET A 323 12.61 -9.76 -24.69
CA MET A 323 13.73 -8.83 -24.84
C MET A 323 14.86 -9.41 -25.70
N ASP A 324 15.20 -10.70 -25.51
CA ASP A 324 16.22 -11.37 -26.32
C ASP A 324 15.80 -11.50 -27.79
N GLY A 325 14.49 -11.55 -28.09
CA GLY A 325 13.93 -11.66 -29.44
C GLY A 325 13.91 -10.37 -30.27
N PHE A 326 14.42 -9.23 -29.76
CA PHE A 326 14.47 -7.97 -30.52
C PHE A 326 15.66 -7.87 -31.49
N GLN A 327 16.70 -8.67 -31.27
CA GLN A 327 17.96 -8.55 -32.05
C GLN A 327 17.85 -9.07 -33.48
N ASP A 328 16.89 -9.94 -33.76
CA ASP A 328 16.82 -10.66 -35.04
C ASP A 328 15.89 -10.02 -36.09
N ASP A 329 14.93 -9.18 -35.71
CA ASP A 329 13.80 -8.78 -36.58
C ASP A 329 13.96 -7.38 -37.21
N GLY A 330 15.02 -6.61 -36.94
CA GLY A 330 15.20 -5.24 -37.47
C GLY A 330 14.13 -4.22 -37.00
N ASN A 331 13.22 -4.63 -36.12
CA ASN A 331 12.17 -3.78 -35.55
C ASN A 331 12.70 -3.05 -34.30
N SER A 332 12.87 -1.74 -34.40
CA SER A 332 13.41 -0.91 -33.31
C SER A 332 12.39 -0.71 -32.19
N VAL A 333 12.32 -1.64 -31.26
CA VAL A 333 11.58 -1.46 -29.99
C VAL A 333 12.58 -1.34 -28.86
N ILE A 334 12.45 -0.31 -28.03
CA ILE A 334 13.31 -0.09 -26.86
C ILE A 334 12.46 -0.24 -25.60
N VAL A 335 12.96 -1.03 -24.63
CA VAL A 335 12.33 -1.16 -23.34
C VAL A 335 12.97 -0.19 -22.35
N ILE A 336 12.21 0.71 -21.77
CA ILE A 336 12.65 1.55 -20.65
C ILE A 336 11.96 1.02 -19.39
N ALA A 337 12.73 0.66 -18.37
CA ALA A 337 12.18 0.26 -17.08
C ALA A 337 12.58 1.26 -15.99
N ALA A 338 11.72 1.42 -14.99
CA ALA A 338 12.02 2.22 -13.82
C ALA A 338 11.92 1.38 -12.55
N THR A 339 12.84 1.60 -11.61
CA THR A 339 12.82 0.98 -10.29
C THR A 339 13.34 1.94 -9.22
N ASN A 340 12.82 1.79 -8.02
CA ASN A 340 13.36 2.45 -6.82
C ASN A 340 14.38 1.54 -6.08
N ARG A 341 14.48 0.26 -6.49
CA ARG A 341 15.29 -0.75 -5.84
C ARG A 341 16.00 -1.63 -6.85
N SER A 342 17.10 -1.15 -7.40
CA SER A 342 17.93 -1.93 -8.32
C SER A 342 18.63 -3.12 -7.63
N ASP A 343 18.83 -3.03 -6.30
CA ASP A 343 19.43 -4.05 -5.45
C ASP A 343 18.68 -5.38 -5.43
N VAL A 344 17.35 -5.34 -5.61
CA VAL A 344 16.51 -6.55 -5.55
C VAL A 344 16.28 -7.21 -6.91
N LEU A 345 16.76 -6.62 -8.01
CA LEU A 345 16.53 -7.12 -9.36
C LEU A 345 17.32 -8.41 -9.65
N ASP A 346 16.73 -9.30 -10.41
CA ASP A 346 17.41 -10.50 -10.91
C ASP A 346 18.56 -10.10 -11.85
N PRO A 347 19.81 -10.55 -11.57
CA PRO A 347 20.97 -10.26 -12.42
C PRO A 347 20.76 -10.65 -13.90
N ALA A 348 19.86 -11.55 -14.20
CA ALA A 348 19.53 -11.92 -15.56
C ALA A 348 18.93 -10.76 -16.36
N LEU A 349 18.22 -9.81 -15.73
CA LEU A 349 17.72 -8.60 -16.40
C LEU A 349 18.84 -7.63 -16.81
N LEU A 350 19.96 -7.67 -16.10
CA LEU A 350 21.09 -6.74 -16.26
C LEU A 350 22.17 -7.28 -17.22
N ARG A 351 21.92 -8.43 -17.87
CA ARG A 351 22.84 -8.99 -18.87
C ARG A 351 22.77 -8.24 -20.18
N PRO A 352 23.91 -8.13 -20.91
CA PRO A 352 23.92 -7.52 -22.24
C PRO A 352 22.86 -8.12 -23.16
N GLY A 353 22.18 -7.26 -23.93
CA GLY A 353 21.05 -7.63 -24.78
C GLY A 353 19.68 -7.44 -24.10
N ARG A 354 19.64 -7.01 -22.85
CA ARG A 354 18.42 -6.73 -22.06
C ARG A 354 18.44 -5.30 -21.57
N PHE A 355 18.69 -5.06 -20.26
CA PHE A 355 18.93 -3.69 -19.78
C PHE A 355 20.43 -3.38 -19.87
N ASP A 356 20.85 -2.98 -21.07
CA ASP A 356 22.25 -2.71 -21.37
C ASP A 356 22.77 -1.43 -20.74
N ARG A 357 21.88 -0.46 -20.55
CA ARG A 357 22.20 0.82 -19.92
C ARG A 357 21.45 0.99 -18.61
N LYS A 358 22.17 1.52 -17.63
CA LYS A 358 21.63 1.95 -16.37
C LYS A 358 21.84 3.45 -16.24
N VAL A 359 20.76 4.17 -16.00
CA VAL A 359 20.77 5.61 -15.76
C VAL A 359 20.30 5.86 -14.34
N LEU A 360 21.21 6.37 -13.51
CA LEU A 360 20.91 6.73 -12.14
C LEU A 360 20.27 8.12 -12.12
N VAL A 361 18.98 8.18 -11.75
CA VAL A 361 18.24 9.42 -11.59
C VAL A 361 18.23 9.79 -10.11
N GLY A 362 19.23 10.54 -9.70
CA GLY A 362 19.46 10.94 -8.31
C GLY A 362 18.60 12.12 -7.85
N ALA A 363 18.83 12.54 -6.60
CA ALA A 363 18.31 13.81 -6.13
C ALA A 363 19.09 14.95 -6.83
N PRO A 364 18.40 16.02 -7.30
CA PRO A 364 19.04 17.11 -8.01
C PRO A 364 19.92 17.97 -7.07
N ASP A 365 20.98 18.54 -7.64
CA ASP A 365 21.80 19.57 -6.99
C ASP A 365 21.03 20.90 -6.83
N VAL A 366 21.64 21.92 -6.23
CA VAL A 366 21.02 23.24 -6.02
C VAL A 366 20.47 23.84 -7.34
N LYS A 367 21.25 23.75 -8.42
CA LYS A 367 20.85 24.28 -9.74
C LYS A 367 19.67 23.48 -10.31
N GLY A 368 19.73 22.18 -10.17
CA GLY A 368 18.66 21.28 -10.57
C GLY A 368 17.37 21.54 -9.80
N ARG A 369 17.45 21.70 -8.46
CA ARG A 369 16.29 22.03 -7.64
C ARG A 369 15.67 23.38 -8.03
N GLU A 370 16.50 24.40 -8.26
CA GLU A 370 16.02 25.69 -8.74
C GLU A 370 15.31 25.57 -10.09
N ALA A 371 15.87 24.78 -11.03
CA ALA A 371 15.26 24.55 -12.33
C ALA A 371 13.91 23.79 -12.19
N VAL A 372 13.84 22.79 -11.31
CA VAL A 372 12.60 22.04 -11.01
C VAL A 372 11.56 22.99 -10.40
N LEU A 373 11.95 23.80 -9.40
CA LEU A 373 11.07 24.80 -8.80
C LEU A 373 10.51 25.78 -9.84
N LYS A 374 11.32 26.26 -10.77
CA LYS A 374 10.88 27.14 -11.87
C LYS A 374 9.84 26.47 -12.78
N VAL A 375 9.97 25.18 -13.03
CA VAL A 375 8.98 24.43 -13.82
C VAL A 375 7.64 24.35 -13.08
N HIS A 376 7.66 24.00 -11.79
CA HIS A 376 6.45 23.86 -10.99
C HIS A 376 5.83 25.21 -10.58
N ALA A 377 6.60 26.30 -10.67
CA ALA A 377 6.13 27.65 -10.41
C ALA A 377 5.39 28.30 -11.60
N LYS A 378 5.52 27.79 -12.83
CA LYS A 378 4.95 28.40 -14.06
C LYS A 378 3.47 28.73 -13.97
N ASN A 379 2.69 27.94 -13.23
CA ASN A 379 1.24 28.12 -13.10
C ASN A 379 0.82 28.66 -11.72
N LYS A 380 1.76 29.23 -10.95
CA LYS A 380 1.52 29.74 -9.61
C LYS A 380 1.84 31.21 -9.54
N PRO A 381 0.95 32.07 -8.99
CA PRO A 381 1.23 33.50 -8.83
C PRO A 381 2.19 33.69 -7.66
N LEU A 382 3.47 33.87 -7.94
CA LEU A 382 4.49 34.17 -6.92
C LEU A 382 4.63 35.68 -6.76
N ALA A 383 4.74 36.13 -5.51
CA ALA A 383 5.05 37.53 -5.19
C ALA A 383 6.52 37.85 -5.48
N SER A 384 6.87 39.12 -5.58
CA SER A 384 8.21 39.60 -5.94
C SER A 384 9.28 39.33 -4.88
N ASP A 385 8.90 38.99 -3.66
CA ASP A 385 9.78 38.68 -2.53
C ASP A 385 10.24 37.18 -2.55
N VAL A 386 9.70 36.37 -3.47
CA VAL A 386 10.04 34.95 -3.56
C VAL A 386 11.29 34.76 -4.43
N ASP A 387 12.35 34.26 -3.81
CA ASP A 387 13.57 33.82 -4.50
C ASP A 387 13.66 32.30 -4.53
N LEU A 388 13.44 31.70 -5.70
CA LEU A 388 13.50 30.25 -5.91
C LEU A 388 14.90 29.67 -5.72
N HIS A 389 15.94 30.48 -5.87
CA HIS A 389 17.31 30.05 -5.59
C HIS A 389 17.49 29.83 -4.07
N THR A 390 17.01 30.75 -3.25
CA THR A 390 17.01 30.60 -1.79
C THR A 390 16.22 29.36 -1.36
N VAL A 391 15.05 29.11 -1.96
CA VAL A 391 14.27 27.89 -1.68
C VAL A 391 15.05 26.63 -2.06
N ALA A 392 15.74 26.63 -3.21
CA ALA A 392 16.57 25.51 -3.64
C ALA A 392 17.74 25.24 -2.69
N THR A 393 18.39 26.28 -2.15
CA THR A 393 19.47 26.12 -1.14
C THR A 393 18.94 25.60 0.20
N GLN A 394 17.69 25.90 0.54
CA GLN A 394 17.05 25.46 1.78
C GLN A 394 16.46 24.05 1.73
N THR A 395 16.47 23.39 0.58
CA THR A 395 15.87 22.07 0.37
C THR A 395 16.89 21.01 -0.10
N PRO A 396 18.04 20.83 0.61
CA PRO A 396 19.00 19.79 0.22
C PRO A 396 18.38 18.40 0.32
N GLY A 397 18.70 17.54 -0.65
CA GLY A 397 18.18 16.17 -0.71
C GLY A 397 16.72 16.03 -1.15
N TYR A 398 16.00 17.15 -1.40
CA TYR A 398 14.63 17.07 -1.93
C TYR A 398 14.65 16.63 -3.39
N VAL A 399 13.72 15.74 -3.72
CA VAL A 399 13.48 15.30 -5.09
C VAL A 399 12.39 16.14 -5.76
N GLY A 400 12.18 15.94 -7.06
CA GLY A 400 11.21 16.73 -7.82
C GLY A 400 9.80 16.73 -7.24
N ALA A 401 9.33 15.59 -6.73
CA ALA A 401 8.02 15.48 -6.09
C ALA A 401 7.92 16.25 -4.77
N ASP A 402 9.00 16.30 -3.98
CA ASP A 402 9.03 17.07 -2.73
C ASP A 402 8.95 18.57 -3.02
N LEU A 403 9.70 19.05 -4.03
CA LEU A 403 9.69 20.44 -4.44
C LEU A 403 8.34 20.89 -5.02
N GLU A 404 7.67 20.01 -5.76
CA GLU A 404 6.29 20.22 -6.20
C GLU A 404 5.36 20.38 -5.00
N ASN A 405 5.49 19.47 -4.03
CA ASN A 405 4.67 19.48 -2.80
C ASN A 405 4.90 20.76 -1.97
N VAL A 406 6.14 21.23 -1.83
CA VAL A 406 6.45 22.51 -1.15
C VAL A 406 5.67 23.66 -1.77
N LEU A 407 5.75 23.81 -3.10
CA LEU A 407 5.03 24.88 -3.80
C LEU A 407 3.50 24.70 -3.76
N ASN A 408 3.02 23.48 -3.70
CA ASN A 408 1.60 23.18 -3.54
C ASN A 408 1.11 23.52 -2.14
N GLU A 409 1.84 23.13 -1.09
CA GLU A 409 1.51 23.47 0.30
C GLU A 409 1.56 24.99 0.51
N ALA A 410 2.55 25.69 -0.08
CA ALA A 410 2.62 27.16 -0.05
C ALA A 410 1.37 27.80 -0.69
N ALA A 411 0.93 27.28 -1.83
CA ALA A 411 -0.30 27.75 -2.49
C ALA A 411 -1.54 27.52 -1.62
N LEU A 412 -1.62 26.36 -0.94
CA LEU A 412 -2.71 26.05 -0.01
C LEU A 412 -2.70 26.97 1.23
N VAL A 413 -1.51 27.34 1.73
CA VAL A 413 -1.35 28.30 2.82
C VAL A 413 -1.83 29.69 2.40
N ALA A 414 -1.39 30.19 1.25
CA ALA A 414 -1.81 31.47 0.70
C ALA A 414 -3.33 31.52 0.46
N ALA A 415 -3.89 30.45 -0.09
CA ALA A 415 -5.33 30.35 -0.35
C ALA A 415 -6.17 30.39 0.94
N ARG A 416 -5.75 29.73 2.02
CA ARG A 416 -6.42 29.79 3.34
C ARG A 416 -6.42 31.21 3.94
N GLN A 417 -5.41 32.00 3.60
CA GLN A 417 -5.31 33.42 4.02
C GLN A 417 -5.99 34.40 3.05
N ASN A 418 -6.70 33.86 2.02
CA ASN A 418 -7.35 34.64 0.97
C ASN A 418 -6.39 35.58 0.21
N LYS A 419 -5.10 35.23 0.14
CA LYS A 419 -4.09 35.97 -0.65
C LYS A 419 -4.27 35.68 -2.15
N LYS A 420 -3.84 36.63 -2.98
CA LYS A 420 -3.84 36.51 -4.44
C LYS A 420 -2.51 35.97 -5.00
N GLU A 421 -1.45 36.10 -4.23
CA GLU A 421 -0.08 35.74 -4.58
C GLU A 421 0.56 34.97 -3.41
N ILE A 422 1.49 34.10 -3.73
CA ILE A 422 2.26 33.31 -2.77
C ILE A 422 3.51 34.10 -2.43
N ASN A 423 3.69 34.51 -1.18
CA ASN A 423 4.87 35.23 -0.72
C ASN A 423 5.92 34.27 -0.11
N ALA A 424 7.10 34.80 0.24
CA ALA A 424 8.20 34.03 0.82
C ALA A 424 7.80 33.33 2.15
N ALA A 425 7.00 33.98 3.00
CA ALA A 425 6.52 33.40 4.24
C ALA A 425 5.57 32.21 4.02
N ASP A 426 4.78 32.23 2.94
CA ASP A 426 3.92 31.10 2.57
C ASP A 426 4.76 29.90 2.09
N ILE A 427 5.87 30.16 1.42
CA ILE A 427 6.81 29.11 0.98
C ILE A 427 7.55 28.52 2.18
N ASP A 428 7.99 29.33 3.14
CA ASP A 428 8.59 28.85 4.38
C ASP A 428 7.65 27.94 5.16
N GLU A 429 6.39 28.34 5.31
CA GLU A 429 5.37 27.50 5.94
C GLU A 429 5.09 26.25 5.09
N GLY A 430 5.14 26.35 3.75
CA GLY A 430 5.02 25.22 2.83
C GLY A 430 6.14 24.20 2.99
N MET A 431 7.40 24.66 3.12
CA MET A 431 8.56 23.80 3.42
C MET A 431 8.42 23.10 4.78
N ASP A 432 8.04 23.85 5.81
CA ASP A 432 7.80 23.32 7.15
C ASP A 432 6.73 22.22 7.15
N ARG A 433 5.65 22.43 6.39
CA ARG A 433 4.56 21.46 6.24
C ARG A 433 4.98 20.22 5.48
N ALA A 434 5.75 20.38 4.42
CA ALA A 434 6.27 19.27 3.64
C ALA A 434 7.22 18.41 4.50
N MET A 435 8.04 19.03 5.37
CA MET A 435 9.01 18.35 6.22
C MET A 435 8.40 17.71 7.47
N ALA A 436 7.58 18.47 8.22
CA ALA A 436 7.13 18.11 9.56
C ALA A 436 5.60 18.07 9.75
N GLY A 437 4.85 18.43 8.70
CA GLY A 437 3.40 18.51 8.74
C GLY A 437 2.86 19.84 9.30
N PRO A 438 1.54 19.97 9.47
CA PRO A 438 0.90 21.20 9.92
C PRO A 438 1.27 21.54 11.37
N ALA A 439 1.40 22.84 11.68
CA ALA A 439 1.60 23.34 13.03
C ALA A 439 0.40 23.00 13.93
N LYS A 440 0.67 22.52 15.14
CA LYS A 440 -0.34 22.18 16.15
C LYS A 440 -0.50 23.36 17.14
N LYS A 441 -1.14 24.45 16.69
CA LYS A 441 -1.32 25.66 17.50
C LYS A 441 -2.24 25.47 18.71
N ASP A 442 -3.14 24.48 18.65
CA ASP A 442 -4.15 24.23 19.70
C ASP A 442 -3.64 23.23 20.78
N ARG A 443 -2.39 22.77 20.68
CA ARG A 443 -1.83 21.88 21.68
C ARG A 443 -1.44 22.66 22.93
N ILE A 444 -2.17 22.45 24.03
CA ILE A 444 -1.84 23.00 25.33
C ILE A 444 -0.57 22.32 25.85
N GLN A 445 0.54 23.02 25.82
CA GLN A 445 1.79 22.62 26.47
C GLN A 445 1.92 23.36 27.79
N SER A 446 2.43 22.69 28.83
CA SER A 446 2.78 23.36 30.08
C SER A 446 3.95 24.34 29.83
N MET A 447 4.01 25.45 30.57
CA MET A 447 5.12 26.41 30.49
C MET A 447 6.47 25.70 30.66
N ARG A 448 6.52 24.75 31.60
CA ARG A 448 7.74 23.96 31.85
C ARG A 448 8.16 23.10 30.64
N GLU A 449 7.20 22.48 29.92
CA GLU A 449 7.52 21.76 28.70
C GLU A 449 8.02 22.67 27.59
N ARG A 450 7.41 23.86 27.43
CA ARG A 450 7.88 24.86 26.47
C ARG A 450 9.28 25.34 26.78
N GLU A 451 9.60 25.60 28.07
CA GLU A 451 10.94 25.94 28.50
C GLU A 451 11.95 24.83 28.16
N ILE A 452 11.65 23.58 28.47
CA ILE A 452 12.54 22.46 28.16
C ILE A 452 12.79 22.38 26.66
N VAL A 453 11.75 22.47 25.81
CA VAL A 453 11.89 22.45 24.35
C VAL A 453 12.71 23.65 23.87
N ALA A 454 12.49 24.85 24.40
CA ALA A 454 13.23 26.04 24.00
C ALA A 454 14.73 25.92 24.30
N TYR A 455 15.09 25.43 25.47
CA TYR A 455 16.49 25.18 25.82
C TYR A 455 17.11 24.01 25.06
N HIS A 456 16.32 22.99 24.71
CA HIS A 456 16.73 21.89 23.83
C HIS A 456 17.13 22.42 22.45
N GLU A 457 16.23 23.15 21.80
CA GLU A 457 16.47 23.71 20.46
C GLU A 457 17.58 24.77 20.45
N ALA A 458 17.64 25.58 21.51
CA ALA A 458 18.75 26.52 21.71
C ALA A 458 20.09 25.80 21.89
N GLY A 459 20.10 24.63 22.53
CA GLY A 459 21.30 23.79 22.67
C GLY A 459 21.86 23.34 21.33
N HIS A 460 20.98 22.83 20.45
CA HIS A 460 21.35 22.50 19.07
C HIS A 460 21.90 23.73 18.33
N ALA A 461 21.26 24.89 18.48
CA ALA A 461 21.68 26.13 17.82
C ALA A 461 23.05 26.61 18.28
N ILE A 462 23.34 26.59 19.58
CA ILE A 462 24.66 27.00 20.10
C ILE A 462 25.75 26.10 19.58
N VAL A 463 25.57 24.77 19.66
CA VAL A 463 26.60 23.82 19.19
C VAL A 463 26.81 24.00 17.68
N GLY A 464 25.73 24.16 16.90
CA GLY A 464 25.84 24.39 15.45
C GLY A 464 26.53 25.68 15.06
N LEU A 465 26.44 26.74 15.90
CA LEU A 465 27.10 28.04 15.66
C LEU A 465 28.58 28.07 16.08
N VAL A 466 28.96 27.24 17.05
CA VAL A 466 30.34 27.25 17.64
C VAL A 466 31.29 26.34 16.85
N LEU A 467 30.78 25.26 16.25
CA LEU A 467 31.59 24.28 15.56
C LEU A 467 31.92 24.72 14.12
N GLU A 468 33.20 24.69 13.75
CA GLU A 468 33.71 25.24 12.47
C GLU A 468 33.23 24.49 11.24
N ASN A 469 33.09 23.14 11.34
CA ASN A 469 32.57 22.31 10.25
C ASN A 469 31.09 22.01 10.44
N GLY A 470 30.41 22.76 11.31
CA GLY A 470 28.98 22.63 11.54
C GLY A 470 28.16 23.19 10.38
N SER A 471 26.92 22.76 10.27
CA SER A 471 25.96 23.34 9.31
C SER A 471 25.49 24.70 9.81
N THR A 472 25.35 25.68 8.90
CA THR A 472 24.84 27.01 9.25
C THR A 472 23.39 26.92 9.73
N VAL A 473 23.13 27.42 10.95
CA VAL A 473 21.80 27.46 11.56
C VAL A 473 20.93 28.48 10.80
N ARG A 474 19.87 28.02 10.16
CA ARG A 474 18.97 28.85 9.34
C ARG A 474 17.70 29.22 10.08
N LYS A 475 17.16 28.32 10.87
CA LYS A 475 15.89 28.51 11.57
C LYS A 475 15.84 27.64 12.81
N VAL A 476 15.29 28.19 13.89
CA VAL A 476 14.99 27.43 15.11
C VAL A 476 13.55 27.72 15.49
N THR A 477 12.77 26.71 15.81
CA THR A 477 11.36 26.87 16.18
C THR A 477 10.97 25.91 17.29
N VAL A 478 10.13 26.40 18.20
CA VAL A 478 9.49 25.60 19.26
C VAL A 478 8.02 25.31 18.96
N VAL A 479 7.56 25.67 17.76
CA VAL A 479 6.20 25.37 17.31
C VAL A 479 6.07 23.87 17.02
N PRO A 480 5.21 23.14 17.74
CA PRO A 480 5.08 21.71 17.55
C PRO A 480 4.41 21.38 16.20
N ARG A 481 5.01 20.42 15.47
CA ARG A 481 4.49 19.91 14.20
C ARG A 481 4.47 18.39 14.21
N GLY A 482 3.41 17.78 13.73
CA GLY A 482 3.30 16.32 13.67
C GLY A 482 3.62 15.64 15.01
N ARG A 483 4.75 14.94 15.10
CA ARG A 483 5.27 14.33 16.34
C ARG A 483 6.43 15.11 16.96
N ILE A 484 6.90 16.18 16.32
CA ILE A 484 8.07 16.96 16.70
C ILE A 484 7.63 18.09 17.62
N GLY A 485 8.32 18.30 18.73
CA GLY A 485 8.02 19.37 19.71
C GLY A 485 8.56 20.75 19.29
N GLY A 486 9.72 20.75 18.66
CA GLY A 486 10.42 21.88 18.04
C GLY A 486 11.43 21.32 17.06
N TYR A 487 12.13 22.15 16.31
CA TYR A 487 13.26 21.71 15.47
C TYR A 487 14.18 22.88 15.12
N MET A 488 15.43 22.52 14.88
CA MET A 488 16.43 23.38 14.28
C MET A 488 16.67 22.95 12.83
N LEU A 489 16.61 23.90 11.90
CA LEU A 489 17.04 23.72 10.52
C LEU A 489 18.46 24.25 10.38
N ALA A 490 19.40 23.36 10.20
CA ALA A 490 20.78 23.68 9.89
C ALA A 490 21.14 23.12 8.52
N LEU A 491 21.73 23.92 7.68
CA LEU A 491 22.09 23.58 6.30
C LEU A 491 23.57 23.84 6.09
N PRO A 492 24.32 22.96 5.42
CA PRO A 492 25.69 23.26 5.01
C PRO A 492 25.68 24.42 4.01
N ASP A 493 26.68 25.27 4.07
CA ASP A 493 26.81 26.40 3.12
C ASP A 493 27.11 25.92 1.71
N GLU A 494 27.75 24.76 1.55
CA GLU A 494 28.00 24.05 0.29
C GLU A 494 27.50 22.62 0.39
N GLU A 495 27.04 22.04 -0.71
CA GLU A 495 26.66 20.63 -0.77
C GLU A 495 27.89 19.75 -0.69
N ILE A 496 28.09 19.09 0.45
CA ILE A 496 29.22 18.20 0.69
C ILE A 496 28.83 16.78 0.30
N MET A 497 29.35 16.31 -0.85
CA MET A 497 29.09 14.93 -1.28
C MET A 497 29.91 13.89 -0.48
N GLN A 498 31.06 14.28 0.06
CA GLN A 498 31.95 13.40 0.84
C GLN A 498 32.29 14.08 2.17
N PRO A 499 31.51 13.86 3.24
CA PRO A 499 31.78 14.45 4.53
C PRO A 499 33.07 13.85 5.12
N THR A 500 33.93 14.72 5.63
CA THR A 500 35.12 14.30 6.34
C THR A 500 34.77 13.78 7.74
N ASN A 501 35.73 13.12 8.41
CA ASN A 501 35.56 12.71 9.79
C ASN A 501 35.30 13.90 10.74
N PHE A 502 35.81 15.10 10.44
CA PHE A 502 35.58 16.31 11.22
C PHE A 502 34.12 16.79 11.06
N HIS A 503 33.59 16.79 9.82
CA HIS A 503 32.18 17.12 9.59
C HIS A 503 31.23 16.17 10.34
N LEU A 504 31.51 14.85 10.30
CA LEU A 504 30.67 13.88 11.00
C LEU A 504 30.76 14.04 12.53
N GLN A 505 31.97 14.33 13.08
CA GLN A 505 32.12 14.60 14.50
C GLN A 505 31.38 15.86 14.95
N ASP A 506 31.39 16.94 14.14
CA ASP A 506 30.68 18.18 14.45
C ASP A 506 29.14 17.96 14.33
N GLN A 507 28.70 17.17 13.36
CA GLN A 507 27.31 16.73 13.24
C GLN A 507 26.85 15.92 14.47
N LEU A 508 27.67 14.99 14.94
CA LEU A 508 27.41 14.23 16.17
C LEU A 508 27.27 15.14 17.39
N ALA A 509 28.21 16.11 17.56
CA ALA A 509 28.15 17.06 18.65
C ALA A 509 26.90 17.94 18.57
N SER A 510 26.50 18.39 17.37
CA SER A 510 25.26 19.15 17.18
C SER A 510 24.03 18.36 17.59
N LEU A 511 23.96 17.04 17.27
CA LEU A 511 22.86 16.18 17.70
C LEU A 511 22.81 15.98 19.22
N MET A 512 23.95 16.05 19.94
CA MET A 512 23.98 15.99 21.41
C MET A 512 23.55 17.31 22.07
N GLY A 513 23.54 18.42 21.33
CA GLY A 513 23.29 19.76 21.84
C GLY A 513 21.95 19.90 22.55
N GLY A 514 20.85 19.34 21.98
CA GLY A 514 19.54 19.42 22.59
C GLY A 514 19.46 18.74 23.95
N ARG A 515 19.96 17.53 24.02
CA ARG A 515 20.04 16.78 25.29
C ARG A 515 20.84 17.51 26.36
N LEU A 516 21.98 18.08 26.00
CA LEU A 516 22.83 18.84 26.90
C LEU A 516 22.20 20.16 27.34
N GLY A 517 21.46 20.82 26.44
CA GLY A 517 20.67 21.99 26.80
C GLY A 517 19.69 21.73 27.93
N GLU A 518 19.01 20.58 27.91
CA GLU A 518 18.12 20.14 29.01
C GLU A 518 18.92 19.85 30.31
N GLU A 519 20.00 19.07 30.22
CA GLU A 519 20.78 18.60 31.38
C GLU A 519 21.49 19.75 32.12
N ILE A 520 22.11 20.68 31.39
CA ILE A 520 22.88 21.80 31.99
C ILE A 520 21.94 22.77 32.72
N VAL A 521 20.71 22.98 32.22
CA VAL A 521 19.81 23.98 32.78
C VAL A 521 18.85 23.37 33.82
N PHE A 522 18.28 22.21 33.53
CA PHE A 522 17.24 21.63 34.38
C PHE A 522 17.69 20.40 35.14
N GLY A 523 18.84 19.82 34.82
CA GLY A 523 19.32 18.57 35.43
C GLY A 523 18.42 17.37 35.11
N VAL A 524 17.64 17.43 34.03
CA VAL A 524 16.68 16.38 33.65
C VAL A 524 16.99 15.87 32.23
N ALA A 525 16.48 14.70 31.98
CA ALA A 525 16.56 13.98 30.72
C ALA A 525 15.17 13.69 30.21
N THR A 526 14.83 14.18 29.02
CA THR A 526 13.53 13.88 28.42
C THR A 526 13.65 12.92 27.22
N PRO A 527 12.57 12.24 26.85
CA PRO A 527 12.55 11.43 25.61
C PRO A 527 12.60 12.29 24.33
N GLY A 528 12.60 13.62 24.43
CA GLY A 528 12.68 14.53 23.27
C GLY A 528 13.90 14.25 22.39
N ALA A 529 15.05 13.98 23.02
CA ALA A 529 16.30 13.70 22.34
C ALA A 529 16.39 12.28 21.71
N SER A 530 15.35 11.45 21.76
CA SER A 530 15.43 10.05 21.28
C SER A 530 15.83 9.93 19.81
N ASN A 531 15.27 10.77 18.93
CA ASN A 531 15.59 10.77 17.51
C ASN A 531 17.01 11.25 17.21
N ASP A 532 17.53 12.22 18.01
CA ASP A 532 18.89 12.73 17.87
C ASP A 532 19.90 11.69 18.30
N ILE A 533 19.62 10.97 19.38
CA ILE A 533 20.45 9.85 19.86
C ILE A 533 20.44 8.70 18.84
N GLU A 534 19.30 8.39 18.23
CA GLU A 534 19.18 7.35 17.18
C GLU A 534 20.04 7.73 15.96
N LYS A 535 19.89 8.95 15.44
CA LYS A 535 20.71 9.46 14.33
C LYS A 535 22.19 9.48 14.66
N ALA A 536 22.56 9.97 15.83
CA ALA A 536 23.95 10.02 16.27
C ALA A 536 24.55 8.62 16.38
N THR A 537 23.81 7.66 16.93
CA THR A 537 24.26 6.26 17.01
C THR A 537 24.47 5.66 15.62
N HIS A 538 23.57 5.93 14.69
CA HIS A 538 23.72 5.46 13.30
C HIS A 538 24.98 6.04 12.65
N ILE A 539 25.18 7.35 12.72
CA ILE A 539 26.38 8.02 12.15
C ILE A 539 27.66 7.46 12.78
N ALA A 540 27.74 7.38 14.11
CA ALA A 540 28.91 6.85 14.81
C ALA A 540 29.18 5.39 14.42
N ARG A 541 28.15 4.57 14.23
CA ARG A 541 28.29 3.19 13.78
C ARG A 541 28.81 3.13 12.35
N SER A 542 28.24 3.88 11.41
CA SER A 542 28.72 3.93 10.02
C SER A 542 30.17 4.42 9.92
N MET A 543 30.59 5.40 10.76
CA MET A 543 31.99 5.83 10.83
C MET A 543 32.93 4.68 11.17
N VAL A 544 32.50 3.76 12.04
CA VAL A 544 33.29 2.63 12.51
C VAL A 544 33.23 1.44 11.56
N THR A 545 32.02 1.07 11.10
CA THR A 545 31.78 -0.19 10.40
C THR A 545 31.83 -0.08 8.89
N GLU A 546 31.49 1.08 8.31
CA GLU A 546 31.47 1.31 6.87
C GLU A 546 32.66 2.12 6.37
N TYR A 547 32.93 3.25 7.05
CA TYR A 547 33.90 4.23 6.53
C TYR A 547 35.34 3.98 7.04
N GLY A 548 35.53 3.01 7.95
CA GLY A 548 36.86 2.70 8.49
C GLY A 548 37.54 3.86 9.20
N MET A 549 36.77 4.78 9.82
CA MET A 549 37.31 6.00 10.49
C MET A 549 37.80 5.75 11.92
N SER A 550 37.75 4.51 12.40
CA SER A 550 38.31 4.15 13.71
C SER A 550 39.80 3.77 13.63
N LYS A 551 40.62 4.43 14.41
CA LYS A 551 42.04 4.07 14.53
C LYS A 551 42.24 2.68 15.17
N LYS A 552 41.31 2.24 16.01
CA LYS A 552 41.41 1.01 16.79
C LYS A 552 41.02 -0.22 15.98
N LEU A 553 40.01 -0.07 15.11
CA LEU A 553 39.51 -1.12 14.25
C LEU A 553 40.13 -1.10 12.84
N GLY A 554 40.81 -0.02 12.47
CA GLY A 554 41.47 0.13 11.17
C GLY A 554 40.53 0.35 10.00
N MET A 555 41.09 0.29 8.78
CA MET A 555 40.34 0.47 7.53
C MET A 555 39.74 -0.88 7.07
N VAL A 556 38.74 -1.35 7.80
CA VAL A 556 38.04 -2.61 7.52
C VAL A 556 36.56 -2.32 7.49
N SER A 557 35.87 -2.80 6.46
CA SER A 557 34.39 -2.80 6.39
C SER A 557 33.86 -4.01 7.15
N TYR A 558 33.10 -3.77 8.20
CA TYR A 558 32.45 -4.80 9.02
C TYR A 558 31.01 -5.02 8.66
N GLU A 559 30.37 -4.12 7.93
CA GLU A 559 29.06 -4.33 7.33
C GLU A 559 29.24 -5.10 6.03
N GLY A 560 28.73 -6.33 6.00
CA GLY A 560 28.66 -7.13 4.78
C GLY A 560 27.59 -6.54 3.84
N ASP A 561 27.73 -6.84 2.55
CA ASP A 561 26.75 -6.50 1.51
C ASP A 561 25.32 -6.73 2.02
N HIS A 562 24.56 -5.65 2.17
CA HIS A 562 23.15 -5.70 2.52
C HIS A 562 22.30 -6.22 1.35
N GLN A 563 22.68 -7.36 0.80
CA GLN A 563 21.77 -8.10 -0.07
C GLN A 563 20.69 -8.71 0.82
N VAL A 564 19.61 -7.96 1.02
CA VAL A 564 18.41 -8.43 1.70
C VAL A 564 17.81 -9.57 0.90
N PHE A 565 18.29 -10.78 1.15
CA PHE A 565 17.70 -12.00 0.63
C PHE A 565 16.45 -12.28 1.46
N ILE A 566 15.29 -11.89 0.96
CA ILE A 566 13.99 -12.25 1.57
C ILE A 566 13.87 -13.77 1.56
N GLY A 567 14.08 -14.37 2.69
CA GLY A 567 14.05 -15.81 2.91
C GLY A 567 15.14 -16.33 3.86
N ARG A 568 16.16 -15.51 4.16
CA ARG A 568 17.22 -15.81 5.13
C ARG A 568 17.24 -14.88 6.35
N ASP A 569 16.21 -14.07 6.54
CA ASP A 569 16.11 -13.11 7.65
C ASP A 569 15.82 -13.78 9.02
N TYR A 570 16.18 -15.04 9.18
CA TYR A 570 16.32 -15.63 10.52
C TYR A 570 17.80 -15.55 10.95
N GLY A 571 18.23 -14.33 11.32
CA GLY A 571 19.53 -14.03 11.89
C GLY A 571 20.43 -13.26 10.93
N GLN A 572 20.61 -11.96 11.16
CA GLN A 572 21.77 -11.22 10.69
C GLN A 572 23.00 -11.99 11.19
N THR A 573 23.58 -12.80 10.33
CA THR A 573 24.85 -13.46 10.63
C THR A 573 25.90 -12.36 10.64
N LYS A 574 26.34 -11.97 11.84
CA LYS A 574 27.49 -11.08 12.01
C LYS A 574 28.65 -11.66 11.21
N THR A 575 29.24 -10.86 10.33
CA THR A 575 30.40 -11.25 9.52
C THR A 575 31.71 -11.21 10.31
N TYR A 576 31.66 -10.82 11.59
CA TYR A 576 32.79 -10.61 12.50
C TYR A 576 32.59 -11.31 13.84
N SER A 577 33.68 -11.53 14.55
CA SER A 577 33.70 -12.22 15.85
C SER A 577 33.02 -11.40 16.96
N GLU A 578 32.59 -12.06 18.04
CA GLU A 578 32.08 -11.38 19.24
C GLU A 578 33.08 -10.41 19.84
N ALA A 579 34.39 -10.73 19.80
CA ALA A 579 35.45 -9.83 20.26
C ALA A 579 35.43 -8.53 19.43
N THR A 580 35.30 -8.62 18.12
CA THR A 580 35.20 -7.44 17.24
C THR A 580 33.89 -6.67 17.50
N ALA A 581 32.79 -7.34 17.79
CA ALA A 581 31.53 -6.69 18.15
C ALA A 581 31.67 -5.80 19.40
N VAL A 582 32.33 -6.32 20.44
CA VAL A 582 32.62 -5.54 21.66
C VAL A 582 33.49 -4.32 21.31
N MET A 583 34.51 -4.49 20.47
CA MET A 583 35.37 -3.37 20.05
C MET A 583 34.60 -2.31 19.25
N ILE A 584 33.66 -2.71 18.40
CA ILE A 584 32.78 -1.77 17.67
C ILE A 584 31.92 -0.99 18.66
N ASP A 585 31.27 -1.67 19.60
CA ASP A 585 30.41 -1.02 20.59
C ASP A 585 31.20 -0.06 21.50
N ASP A 586 32.41 -0.42 21.88
CA ASP A 586 33.30 0.44 22.67
C ASP A 586 33.71 1.69 21.88
N GLU A 587 34.04 1.52 20.59
CA GLU A 587 34.46 2.62 19.73
C GLU A 587 33.30 3.58 19.43
N VAL A 588 32.07 3.05 19.18
CA VAL A 588 30.85 3.86 19.03
C VAL A 588 30.58 4.68 20.30
N ARG A 589 30.67 4.06 21.49
CA ARG A 589 30.54 4.78 22.78
C ARG A 589 31.58 5.86 22.95
N ARG A 590 32.85 5.58 22.58
CA ARG A 590 33.93 6.56 22.64
C ARG A 590 33.63 7.78 21.75
N ILE A 591 33.27 7.56 20.50
CA ILE A 591 32.93 8.63 19.53
C ILE A 591 31.77 9.47 20.03
N LEU A 592 30.68 8.84 20.52
CA LEU A 592 29.55 9.54 21.07
C LEU A 592 29.91 10.31 22.37
N GLY A 593 30.77 9.74 23.22
CA GLY A 593 31.28 10.40 24.40
C GLY A 593 32.10 11.66 24.07
N GLU A 594 32.99 11.59 23.08
CA GLU A 594 33.77 12.74 22.62
C GLU A 594 32.86 13.83 22.02
N ALA A 595 31.83 13.44 21.26
CA ALA A 595 30.83 14.37 20.72
C ALA A 595 30.02 15.07 21.84
N TYR A 596 29.66 14.30 22.88
CA TYR A 596 28.95 14.82 24.05
C TYR A 596 29.84 15.83 24.81
N ASP A 597 31.13 15.53 25.07
CA ASP A 597 32.05 16.41 25.78
C ASP A 597 32.29 17.73 25.00
N ARG A 598 32.43 17.66 23.67
CA ARG A 598 32.57 18.85 22.79
C ARG A 598 31.32 19.71 22.80
N ALA A 599 30.13 19.12 22.71
CA ALA A 599 28.89 19.85 22.79
C ALA A 599 28.68 20.49 24.16
N LYS A 600 29.08 19.80 25.23
CA LYS A 600 29.04 20.31 26.60
C LYS A 600 29.94 21.54 26.78
N GLU A 601 31.16 21.47 26.30
CA GLU A 601 32.12 22.59 26.34
C GLU A 601 31.57 23.81 25.57
N ALA A 602 30.99 23.58 24.39
CA ALA A 602 30.36 24.63 23.58
C ALA A 602 29.22 25.34 24.33
N ILE A 603 28.31 24.60 24.97
CA ILE A 603 27.18 25.19 25.70
C ILE A 603 27.60 25.85 26.99
N GLU A 604 28.53 25.24 27.76
CA GLU A 604 29.04 25.81 29.01
C GLU A 604 29.80 27.12 28.78
N THR A 605 30.58 27.19 27.70
CA THR A 605 31.30 28.42 27.30
C THR A 605 30.37 29.52 26.87
N HIS A 606 29.27 29.19 26.22
CA HIS A 606 28.30 30.17 25.68
C HIS A 606 26.95 30.16 26.42
N ARG A 607 27.00 30.00 27.74
CA ARG A 607 25.80 29.82 28.57
C ARG A 607 24.82 30.99 28.52
N GLU A 608 25.34 32.24 28.46
CA GLU A 608 24.51 33.46 28.35
C GLU A 608 23.82 33.54 26.99
N GLN A 609 24.50 33.16 25.91
CA GLN A 609 23.91 33.11 24.57
C GLN A 609 22.85 32.01 24.46
N HIS A 610 23.13 30.83 25.05
CA HIS A 610 22.17 29.73 25.12
C HIS A 610 20.86 30.18 25.78
N LYS A 611 20.97 30.88 26.92
CA LYS A 611 19.84 31.42 27.64
C LYS A 611 19.10 32.48 26.80
N ALA A 612 19.84 33.42 26.17
CA ALA A 612 19.24 34.48 25.36
C ALA A 612 18.43 33.93 24.17
N ILE A 613 18.96 32.88 23.49
CA ILE A 613 18.25 32.21 22.38
C ILE A 613 17.00 31.49 22.92
N ALA A 614 17.10 30.77 24.04
CA ALA A 614 15.97 30.08 24.63
C ALA A 614 14.85 31.02 25.05
N GLU A 615 15.18 32.15 25.72
CA GLU A 615 14.21 33.19 26.12
C GLU A 615 13.56 33.85 24.89
N ALA A 616 14.33 34.10 23.84
CA ALA A 616 13.81 34.62 22.59
C ALA A 616 12.85 33.60 21.91
N LEU A 617 13.15 32.30 21.92
CA LEU A 617 12.29 31.23 21.40
C LEU A 617 10.98 31.14 22.19
N LEU A 618 10.99 31.35 23.51
CA LEU A 618 9.78 31.39 24.32
C LEU A 618 8.87 32.58 23.97
N LYS A 619 9.48 33.72 23.57
CA LYS A 619 8.76 34.95 23.23
C LYS A 619 8.27 34.98 21.79
N TYR A 620 9.11 34.57 20.83
CA TYR A 620 8.86 34.72 19.38
C TYR A 620 8.52 33.40 18.68
N GLU A 621 8.63 32.26 19.38
CA GLU A 621 8.36 30.89 18.92
C GLU A 621 9.24 30.40 17.77
N THR A 622 9.66 31.29 16.87
CA THR A 622 10.53 30.96 15.72
C THR A 622 11.55 32.08 15.53
N LEU A 623 12.79 31.71 15.31
CA LEU A 623 13.89 32.62 15.04
C LEU A 623 14.53 32.26 13.69
N ASP A 624 14.82 33.28 12.88
CA ASP A 624 15.57 33.16 11.65
C ASP A 624 17.10 33.27 11.87
N ALA A 625 17.88 32.97 10.81
CA ALA A 625 19.35 33.02 10.89
C ALA A 625 19.91 34.36 11.36
N LYS A 626 19.31 35.50 10.94
CA LYS A 626 19.77 36.85 11.31
C LYS A 626 19.54 37.13 12.79
N GLN A 627 18.37 36.76 13.29
CA GLN A 627 17.98 36.89 14.69
C GLN A 627 18.88 36.03 15.59
N ILE A 628 19.07 34.75 15.21
CA ILE A 628 19.94 33.81 15.95
C ILE A 628 21.36 34.34 16.02
N MET A 629 21.93 34.79 14.90
CA MET A 629 23.28 35.32 14.83
C MET A 629 23.43 36.62 15.64
N SER A 630 22.42 37.50 15.66
CA SER A 630 22.39 38.72 16.48
C SER A 630 22.39 38.36 17.97
N LEU A 631 21.52 37.45 18.39
CA LEU A 631 21.45 36.97 19.78
C LEU A 631 22.76 36.32 20.21
N PHE A 632 23.40 35.54 19.35
CA PHE A 632 24.68 34.92 19.63
C PHE A 632 25.82 35.92 19.81
N LYS A 633 25.89 36.97 18.94
CA LYS A 633 26.97 37.95 18.97
C LYS A 633 26.76 39.06 19.99
N THR A 634 25.52 39.53 20.17
CA THR A 634 25.21 40.74 20.94
C THR A 634 24.30 40.52 22.16
N GLY A 635 23.71 39.31 22.27
CA GLY A 635 22.67 38.98 23.26
C GLY A 635 21.34 39.74 23.07
N LYS A 636 21.15 40.41 21.90
CA LYS A 636 19.95 41.24 21.62
C LYS A 636 19.39 40.87 20.25
N MET A 637 18.06 41.07 20.13
CA MET A 637 17.37 41.00 18.83
C MET A 637 17.77 42.15 17.92
N PRO A 638 17.80 41.94 16.56
CA PRO A 638 17.99 43.03 15.61
C PRO A 638 16.90 44.10 15.75
N ASP A 639 17.26 45.38 15.66
CA ASP A 639 16.31 46.51 15.77
C ASP A 639 15.21 46.46 14.67
N GLU A 640 15.48 45.83 13.54
CA GLU A 640 14.52 45.64 12.43
C GLU A 640 13.50 44.53 12.70
N ALA A 641 13.75 43.67 13.68
CA ALA A 641 12.84 42.60 14.06
C ALA A 641 11.92 43.04 15.20
N ALA A 642 11.11 44.04 15.01
CA ALA A 642 9.86 44.20 15.75
C ALA A 642 8.91 43.08 15.30
N ALA A 643 9.32 41.81 15.56
CA ALA A 643 8.43 40.69 15.40
C ALA A 643 7.19 40.95 16.27
N ALA A 644 6.03 40.72 15.71
CA ALA A 644 4.78 40.78 16.45
C ALA A 644 4.92 39.96 17.74
N GLU A 645 4.62 40.57 18.89
CA GLU A 645 4.57 39.83 20.15
C GLU A 645 3.64 38.65 19.97
N VAL A 646 4.11 37.48 20.35
CA VAL A 646 3.26 36.27 20.34
C VAL A 646 2.14 36.53 21.36
N PRO A 647 0.86 36.43 20.99
CA PRO A 647 -0.22 36.58 21.94
C PRO A 647 -0.01 35.59 23.10
N GLU A 648 -0.19 36.07 24.32
CA GLU A 648 -0.13 35.20 25.50
C GLU A 648 -1.01 33.97 25.25
N PRO A 649 -0.56 32.77 25.66
CA PRO A 649 -1.36 31.57 25.46
C PRO A 649 -2.71 31.75 26.13
N LYS A 650 -3.77 31.74 25.32
CA LYS A 650 -5.15 31.86 25.78
C LYS A 650 -5.42 30.87 26.89
N THR A 651 -6.07 31.32 27.96
CA THR A 651 -6.52 30.45 29.02
C THR A 651 -7.54 29.44 28.44
N PHE A 652 -7.69 28.29 29.10
CA PHE A 652 -8.68 27.27 28.70
C PHE A 652 -10.09 27.87 28.56
N GLU A 653 -10.47 28.81 29.41
CA GLU A 653 -11.76 29.50 29.34
C GLU A 653 -11.89 30.41 28.11
N GLU A 654 -10.82 31.09 27.68
CA GLU A 654 -10.80 31.91 26.47
C GLU A 654 -10.83 31.06 25.21
N SER A 655 -10.12 29.94 25.21
CA SER A 655 -10.15 28.95 24.10
C SER A 655 -11.54 28.33 23.95
N LEU A 656 -12.25 28.08 25.04
CA LEU A 656 -13.64 27.61 25.05
C LEU A 656 -14.62 28.67 24.54
N LYS A 657 -14.40 29.94 24.85
CA LYS A 657 -15.22 31.03 24.30
C LYS A 657 -15.05 31.21 22.80
N ASP A 658 -13.80 31.09 22.31
CA ASP A 658 -13.52 31.18 20.88
C ASP A 658 -14.06 29.96 20.13
N ALA A 659 -13.97 28.76 20.71
CA ALA A 659 -14.57 27.56 20.15
C ALA A 659 -16.10 27.67 20.08
N ASN A 660 -16.74 28.22 21.12
CA ASN A 660 -18.19 28.42 21.12
C ASN A 660 -18.63 29.54 20.16
N ALA A 661 -17.85 30.61 20.01
CA ALA A 661 -18.12 31.67 19.03
C ALA A 661 -18.02 31.16 17.58
N ASN A 662 -17.11 30.21 17.31
CA ASN A 662 -17.01 29.59 16.00
C ASN A 662 -18.12 28.54 15.75
N VAL A 663 -18.76 28.02 16.78
CA VAL A 663 -19.90 27.07 16.63
C VAL A 663 -21.15 27.79 16.13
N ASP A 664 -21.34 29.04 16.51
CA ASP A 664 -22.48 29.87 16.04
C ASP A 664 -22.37 30.24 14.55
N ASP A 665 -21.16 30.25 13.97
CA ASP A 665 -20.93 30.50 12.54
C ASP A 665 -21.17 29.27 11.67
N PHE A 666 -21.11 28.05 12.26
CA PHE A 666 -21.42 26.79 11.58
C PHE A 666 -22.92 26.43 11.51
N SER A 667 -23.79 27.17 12.22
CA SER A 667 -25.24 26.94 12.19
C SER A 667 -25.91 27.29 10.85
N ASN A 668 -25.16 27.89 9.92
CA ASN A 668 -25.61 28.23 8.56
C ASN A 668 -25.12 27.26 7.46
N ILE A 669 -24.44 26.17 7.80
CA ILE A 669 -24.08 25.13 6.85
C ILE A 669 -25.22 24.11 6.81
N ASN A 670 -26.09 24.21 5.81
CA ASN A 670 -27.09 23.20 5.47
C ASN A 670 -26.42 21.88 5.14
N ILE A 671 -26.33 20.99 6.13
CA ILE A 671 -26.01 19.56 5.88
C ILE A 671 -27.27 18.94 5.32
N TYR A 672 -27.21 18.54 4.07
CA TYR A 672 -28.21 17.79 3.34
C TYR A 672 -28.50 16.46 4.10
N ASN A 673 -29.56 16.44 4.89
CA ASN A 673 -30.21 15.21 5.31
C ASN A 673 -31.28 14.88 4.30
N GLY A 674 -31.02 13.88 3.47
CA GLY A 674 -32.04 13.25 2.68
C GLY A 674 -32.99 12.48 3.59
N ASP A 675 -34.25 12.90 3.62
CA ASP A 675 -35.37 12.00 3.82
C ASP A 675 -36.65 12.62 3.23
N GLU A 676 -37.38 11.76 2.52
CA GLU A 676 -38.59 11.94 1.80
C GLU A 676 -39.72 12.60 2.62
N LYS A 677 -40.53 13.43 1.98
CA LYS A 677 -41.96 13.22 1.75
C LYS A 677 -42.63 14.36 0.98
N THR A 678 -43.19 13.96 -0.14
CA THR A 678 -44.47 14.34 -0.77
C THR A 678 -45.22 15.55 -0.20
N ASP A 679 -45.57 16.55 -1.07
CA ASP A 679 -46.86 16.76 -1.70
C ASP A 679 -46.98 18.14 -2.40
N SER A 680 -47.38 18.02 -3.66
CA SER A 680 -48.37 18.81 -4.43
C SER A 680 -48.44 20.34 -4.31
N LYS A 681 -48.19 21.07 -5.31
CA LYS A 681 -48.96 21.51 -6.51
C LYS A 681 -48.58 22.97 -6.93
N PRO A 682 -48.92 23.39 -8.12
CA PRO A 682 -48.19 24.39 -8.92
C PRO A 682 -48.92 25.72 -9.09
N GLU A 683 -48.22 26.76 -9.45
CA GLU A 683 -48.71 27.94 -10.17
C GLU A 683 -47.55 28.66 -10.86
N GLU A 684 -47.57 28.62 -12.13
CA GLU A 684 -48.01 29.54 -13.17
C GLU A 684 -47.09 30.70 -13.49
N ASN A 685 -46.50 30.58 -14.66
CA ASN A 685 -46.39 31.53 -15.77
C ASN A 685 -46.11 33.03 -15.48
N LYS A 686 -45.03 33.53 -16.08
CA LYS A 686 -45.17 34.54 -17.16
C LYS A 686 -43.84 34.74 -17.90
N GLU A 687 -43.94 34.50 -19.20
CA GLU A 687 -43.11 34.98 -20.28
C GLU A 687 -42.92 36.50 -20.31
N LYS A 688 -41.75 36.93 -20.79
CA LYS A 688 -41.56 37.98 -21.82
C LYS A 688 -40.09 37.91 -22.24
N SER A 689 -39.78 37.43 -23.36
CA SER A 689 -39.51 37.89 -24.73
C SER A 689 -38.89 39.28 -24.84
N GLU A 690 -37.98 39.30 -25.73
CA GLU A 690 -37.44 40.31 -26.69
C GLU A 690 -35.97 40.56 -26.40
N ASP A 691 -35.09 40.20 -27.25
CA ASP A 691 -34.77 40.43 -28.67
C ASP A 691 -33.59 41.39 -28.79
N GLU A 692 -32.77 41.01 -29.74
CA GLU A 692 -31.89 41.78 -30.65
C GLU A 692 -30.45 42.11 -30.27
N THR A 693 -29.60 41.43 -30.98
CA THR A 693 -28.66 41.79 -32.09
C THR A 693 -27.28 42.25 -31.69
N ALA A 694 -26.37 41.47 -32.23
CA ALA A 694 -25.26 41.74 -33.18
C ALA A 694 -24.12 42.72 -32.76
N GLU A 695 -22.96 42.24 -32.59
CA GLU A 695 -21.79 42.27 -33.53
C GLU A 695 -20.75 41.25 -33.17
#